data_bbf0314811aed88ef457eeffce169530
#
_entry.id   bbf0314811aed88ef457eeffce169530
#
_cell.length_a   1.000
_cell.length_b   1.000
_cell.length_c   1.000
_cell.angle_alpha   90.00
_cell.angle_beta   90.00
_cell.angle_gamma   90.00
#
_symmetry.space_group_name_H-M   'P 1'
#
loop_
_entity.id
_entity.type
_entity.pdbx_description
1 polymer ?
#
loop_
_entity_poly.entity_id
_entity_poly.type
_entity_poly.pdbx_seq_one_letter_code
_entity_poly.pdbx_strand_id
1 'polypeptide(L)'
;MSRLAELINHGQSFWLDSLSREMIEDGGLQARIGDQGLRGITSNPAIFAKAMSDSPRYDPLIVAALERIDAEAPNAAETPIESTAERVYEDLAVADVRDACDLLLPVYQQSDGADGFVSLEVSPHLAYDTESTIRRAHALWDAVGRPNLLIKVPGTPQGLDAVEELLYDGINVNITLLFGLDAYTGTREAHLRALERRLRDGRAVNTIASVASIFLSRIDVAVDRELRQRIDHGADAEMGRAAEEVLGKAGVANARLAYADFAEVLGSERWQRLAEAGARPQRLLWASTGTKDPSYSDVHYIEPLIAPHTVSTMPADTAEAFDDHGEVGQTLDADSDTASARAVMDRLQRLGIDMDGVTYQLVAEGVQKFIDPYDTLLARIGERCARTRRRMRAQPLQGVADRLRAEVIRMTTEAGSGHPTSCLSCADIVAALYFHEMRWDPSAPGHRDMDRLLLSKGHAAPILWAALHEAGAIDTDPMTLRRIDSDLEGHPTPENPWVPAATGSLGQGLSVANGMALADRLDGIEARTFCLMGDGECSEGSVWESAQFAADNGLARVVAIIDANGLEQSGPAPYGHDTSVVAGRFRAFGWCAIEIDGHDFGELLTVLEQTRETTAPVAIVARTVKGKGVSFLEGADGWHGKALDEEERDKALAEIAAPDIGATVEPRRVPASGGVPAADTPERHEPIEVDYARGDEVATRTAFGSALVKLGERLEGLVVLDGDVKNSTRTKGFAEQFPERFFECQIAEQNMIGAALGLAASGKRPCAATFAAFLTRAFDFLRMAQHSRAPHMLICGSHAGVSIGQDGPSQMGLEDIAMFRALDATTVLYPCDAVSAERLTQAALMHPGIVYLRTTRGKTPVIYGPEEQFGVGGSKTLAESDEDALTLVAAGITVHAALEAHAHLLEQGLRTRVIDAYSVKPLDVQTLQRAATETGGVLVIEDHNRNGGLGDAVAAQVGRLGRVFQLGVSGEPHSGTPAQLLERHRLSSDAIEREAMAVAA
;
A
#
# COMPACT_ATOMS: atom_id res chain seq x y z
N MET A 1 -22.58 -56.29 7.68
CA MET A 1 -22.97 -55.71 6.39
C MET A 1 -23.49 -54.32 6.71
N SER A 2 -23.11 -53.33 5.98
CA SER A 2 -23.57 -51.95 6.24
C SER A 2 -25.08 -51.85 6.00
N ARG A 3 -25.82 -51.17 6.89
CA ARG A 3 -27.29 -50.96 6.74
C ARG A 3 -27.57 -50.09 5.48
N LEU A 4 -26.66 -49.20 5.12
CA LEU A 4 -26.75 -48.44 3.90
C LEU A 4 -26.71 -49.35 2.66
N ALA A 5 -25.86 -50.40 2.66
CA ALA A 5 -25.78 -51.35 1.59
C ALA A 5 -27.02 -52.24 1.49
N GLU A 6 -27.81 -52.42 2.56
CA GLU A 6 -29.06 -53.19 2.57
C GLU A 6 -30.19 -52.47 1.83
N LEU A 7 -30.19 -51.13 1.72
CA LEU A 7 -31.24 -50.36 1.07
C LEU A 7 -31.45 -50.78 -0.39
N ILE A 8 -30.43 -51.22 -1.09
CA ILE A 8 -30.53 -51.69 -2.48
C ILE A 8 -31.43 -52.94 -2.60
N ASN A 9 -31.51 -53.78 -1.58
CA ASN A 9 -32.35 -54.97 -1.56
C ASN A 9 -33.84 -54.59 -1.53
N HIS A 10 -34.15 -53.35 -1.11
CA HIS A 10 -35.47 -52.77 -1.10
C HIS A 10 -35.73 -51.83 -2.29
N GLY A 11 -34.82 -51.84 -3.27
CA GLY A 11 -34.92 -51.05 -4.50
C GLY A 11 -34.62 -49.55 -4.31
N GLN A 12 -34.04 -49.12 -3.18
CA GLN A 12 -33.63 -47.76 -2.93
C GLN A 12 -32.10 -47.64 -3.00
N SER A 13 -31.60 -46.61 -3.67
CA SER A 13 -30.18 -46.34 -3.77
C SER A 13 -29.73 -45.34 -2.72
N PHE A 14 -28.64 -45.61 -2.04
CA PHE A 14 -27.92 -44.64 -1.16
C PHE A 14 -27.02 -43.75 -2.02
N TRP A 15 -27.24 -42.43 -1.95
CA TRP A 15 -26.35 -41.41 -2.48
C TRP A 15 -25.80 -40.53 -1.35
N LEU A 16 -24.63 -39.95 -1.56
CA LEU A 16 -24.00 -39.07 -0.61
C LEU A 16 -24.19 -37.58 -1.00
N ASP A 17 -24.65 -36.76 -0.05
CA ASP A 17 -24.76 -35.29 -0.24
C ASP A 17 -23.48 -34.59 0.26
N SER A 18 -22.34 -34.93 -0.34
CA SER A 18 -21.02 -34.38 -0.04
C SER A 18 -20.02 -34.77 -1.13
N LEU A 19 -19.13 -33.83 -1.49
CA LEU A 19 -18.00 -34.07 -2.39
C LEU A 19 -16.86 -33.11 -2.04
N SER A 20 -15.63 -33.64 -1.96
CA SER A 20 -14.43 -32.82 -1.82
C SER A 20 -13.23 -33.52 -2.45
N ARG A 21 -12.22 -32.74 -2.86
CA ARG A 21 -10.94 -33.26 -3.36
C ARG A 21 -10.28 -34.22 -2.36
N GLU A 22 -10.36 -33.93 -1.07
CA GLU A 22 -9.83 -34.74 -0.02
C GLU A 22 -10.45 -36.17 -0.01
N MET A 23 -11.79 -36.26 -0.13
CA MET A 23 -12.50 -37.54 -0.16
C MET A 23 -12.10 -38.40 -1.37
N ILE A 24 -11.79 -37.75 -2.50
CA ILE A 24 -11.34 -38.44 -3.74
C ILE A 24 -9.92 -38.94 -3.56
N GLU A 25 -8.98 -38.09 -3.17
CA GLU A 25 -7.54 -38.40 -3.13
C GLU A 25 -7.15 -39.35 -1.97
N ASP A 26 -7.81 -39.25 -0.82
CA ASP A 26 -7.51 -40.08 0.35
C ASP A 26 -8.20 -41.46 0.29
N GLY A 27 -8.93 -41.75 -0.81
CA GLY A 27 -9.63 -43.02 -1.00
C GLY A 27 -10.92 -43.18 -0.18
N GLY A 28 -11.35 -42.11 0.50
CA GLY A 28 -12.57 -42.14 1.32
C GLY A 28 -13.83 -42.41 0.51
N LEU A 29 -13.91 -41.89 -0.72
CA LEU A 29 -15.02 -42.15 -1.64
C LEU A 29 -15.02 -43.60 -2.12
N GLN A 30 -13.86 -44.13 -2.49
CA GLN A 30 -13.70 -45.53 -2.90
C GLN A 30 -14.09 -46.50 -1.79
N ALA A 31 -13.74 -46.21 -0.54
CA ALA A 31 -14.14 -47.02 0.61
C ALA A 31 -15.65 -47.05 0.80
N ARG A 32 -16.34 -45.89 0.71
CA ARG A 32 -17.81 -45.81 0.81
C ARG A 32 -18.53 -46.58 -0.33
N ILE A 33 -17.95 -46.57 -1.55
CA ILE A 33 -18.49 -47.38 -2.68
C ILE A 33 -18.41 -48.89 -2.35
N GLY A 34 -17.25 -49.34 -1.83
CA GLY A 34 -17.03 -50.76 -1.52
C GLY A 34 -17.72 -51.26 -0.28
N ASP A 35 -17.64 -50.51 0.83
CA ASP A 35 -18.04 -50.97 2.16
C ASP A 35 -19.47 -50.60 2.53
N GLN A 36 -19.93 -49.40 2.08
CA GLN A 36 -21.27 -48.86 2.41
C GLN A 36 -22.27 -48.96 1.25
N GLY A 37 -21.84 -49.43 0.11
CA GLY A 37 -22.74 -49.59 -1.06
C GLY A 37 -23.17 -48.25 -1.67
N LEU A 38 -22.31 -47.22 -1.64
CA LEU A 38 -22.59 -45.90 -2.23
C LEU A 38 -22.86 -46.02 -3.73
N ARG A 39 -23.98 -45.46 -4.20
CA ARG A 39 -24.49 -45.54 -5.57
C ARG A 39 -24.51 -44.25 -6.35
N GLY A 40 -24.22 -43.13 -5.70
CA GLY A 40 -24.18 -41.82 -6.35
C GLY A 40 -23.87 -40.67 -5.43
N ILE A 41 -23.74 -39.49 -6.00
CA ILE A 41 -23.34 -38.28 -5.27
C ILE A 41 -24.17 -37.09 -5.75
N THR A 42 -24.62 -36.28 -4.79
CA THR A 42 -25.19 -34.95 -5.07
C THR A 42 -24.20 -33.88 -4.59
N SER A 43 -24.05 -32.83 -5.39
CA SER A 43 -23.29 -31.63 -5.04
C SER A 43 -24.19 -30.38 -5.14
N ASN A 44 -23.76 -29.30 -4.48
CA ASN A 44 -24.39 -28.00 -4.54
C ASN A 44 -23.36 -26.92 -4.13
N PRO A 45 -23.66 -25.60 -4.36
CA PRO A 45 -22.71 -24.53 -4.02
C PRO A 45 -22.26 -24.51 -2.56
N ALA A 46 -23.12 -24.87 -1.61
CA ALA A 46 -22.77 -24.90 -0.19
C ALA A 46 -21.77 -26.02 0.15
N ILE A 47 -21.87 -27.17 -0.53
CA ILE A 47 -20.92 -28.29 -0.40
C ILE A 47 -19.56 -27.85 -0.93
N PHE A 48 -19.50 -27.26 -2.11
CA PHE A 48 -18.25 -26.75 -2.68
C PHE A 48 -17.67 -25.59 -1.88
N ALA A 49 -18.49 -24.71 -1.31
CA ALA A 49 -18.03 -23.65 -0.43
C ALA A 49 -17.26 -24.21 0.76
N LYS A 50 -17.79 -25.27 1.39
CA LYS A 50 -17.12 -25.94 2.51
C LYS A 50 -15.84 -26.65 2.09
N ALA A 51 -15.82 -27.28 0.91
CA ALA A 51 -14.70 -28.05 0.41
C ALA A 51 -13.54 -27.19 -0.11
N MET A 52 -13.84 -26.13 -0.89
CA MET A 52 -12.87 -25.38 -1.68
C MET A 52 -12.30 -24.13 -0.98
N SER A 53 -13.01 -23.56 0.01
CA SER A 53 -12.64 -22.27 0.59
C SER A 53 -11.22 -22.24 1.15
N ASP A 54 -10.82 -23.24 1.93
CA ASP A 54 -9.59 -23.20 2.72
C ASP A 54 -8.65 -24.41 2.51
N SER A 55 -9.06 -25.43 1.74
CA SER A 55 -8.24 -26.62 1.55
C SER A 55 -7.05 -26.37 0.61
N PRO A 56 -5.79 -26.61 1.04
CA PRO A 56 -4.61 -26.43 0.22
C PRO A 56 -4.53 -27.42 -0.96
N ARG A 57 -5.34 -28.47 -0.98
CA ARG A 57 -5.37 -29.46 -2.08
C ARG A 57 -5.87 -28.85 -3.40
N TYR A 58 -6.55 -27.71 -3.35
CA TYR A 58 -6.97 -26.98 -4.54
C TYR A 58 -5.91 -26.01 -5.08
N ASP A 59 -4.82 -25.71 -4.36
CA ASP A 59 -3.79 -24.76 -4.80
C ASP A 59 -3.18 -25.12 -6.17
N PRO A 60 -2.78 -26.37 -6.45
CA PRO A 60 -2.24 -26.74 -7.77
C PRO A 60 -3.25 -26.56 -8.90
N LEU A 61 -4.55 -26.84 -8.63
CA LEU A 61 -5.62 -26.68 -9.61
C LEU A 61 -5.92 -25.21 -9.90
N ILE A 62 -5.88 -24.35 -8.86
CA ILE A 62 -6.02 -22.89 -9.02
C ILE A 62 -4.87 -22.33 -9.85
N VAL A 63 -3.62 -22.77 -9.61
CA VAL A 63 -2.47 -22.36 -10.41
C VAL A 63 -2.68 -22.73 -11.87
N ALA A 64 -3.02 -23.99 -12.17
CA ALA A 64 -3.23 -24.46 -13.53
C ALA A 64 -4.38 -23.75 -14.24
N ALA A 65 -5.48 -23.46 -13.51
CA ALA A 65 -6.62 -22.69 -14.05
C ALA A 65 -6.20 -21.25 -14.39
N LEU A 66 -5.44 -20.58 -13.52
CA LEU A 66 -4.95 -19.23 -13.74
C LEU A 66 -3.96 -19.16 -14.91
N GLU A 67 -3.02 -20.09 -15.02
CA GLU A 67 -2.09 -20.19 -16.16
C GLU A 67 -2.84 -20.32 -17.49
N ARG A 68 -3.89 -21.15 -17.53
CA ARG A 68 -4.73 -21.33 -18.72
C ARG A 68 -5.52 -20.04 -19.05
N ILE A 69 -6.14 -19.40 -18.06
CA ILE A 69 -6.90 -18.16 -18.22
C ILE A 69 -6.00 -17.04 -18.73
N ASP A 70 -4.80 -16.92 -18.16
CA ASP A 70 -3.83 -15.86 -18.52
C ASP A 70 -3.24 -16.12 -19.93
N ALA A 71 -3.08 -17.37 -20.34
CA ALA A 71 -2.66 -17.73 -21.72
C ALA A 71 -3.73 -17.46 -22.79
N GLU A 72 -5.01 -17.64 -22.47
CA GLU A 72 -6.13 -17.37 -23.40
C GLU A 72 -6.36 -15.86 -23.64
N ALA A 73 -6.03 -15.01 -22.66
CA ALA A 73 -6.16 -13.57 -22.76
C ALA A 73 -4.93 -12.88 -22.12
N PRO A 74 -3.88 -12.56 -22.90
CA PRO A 74 -2.67 -11.92 -22.40
C PRO A 74 -2.90 -10.60 -21.63
N ASN A 75 -4.04 -9.95 -21.83
CA ASN A 75 -4.49 -8.76 -21.10
C ASN A 75 -5.52 -9.08 -19.99
N ALA A 76 -5.68 -10.36 -19.63
CA ALA A 76 -6.65 -10.81 -18.62
C ALA A 76 -6.33 -10.33 -17.18
N ALA A 77 -5.20 -9.68 -16.95
CA ALA A 77 -4.93 -8.95 -15.70
C ALA A 77 -5.95 -7.82 -15.45
N GLU A 78 -6.65 -7.37 -16.50
CA GLU A 78 -7.73 -6.37 -16.45
C GLU A 78 -9.14 -7.00 -16.43
N THR A 79 -9.26 -8.32 -16.50
CA THR A 79 -10.57 -9.00 -16.41
C THR A 79 -11.10 -8.86 -14.97
N PRO A 80 -12.38 -8.47 -14.78
CA PRO A 80 -12.96 -8.37 -13.45
C PRO A 80 -12.71 -9.63 -12.63
N ILE A 81 -12.33 -9.48 -11.36
CA ILE A 81 -12.01 -10.59 -10.45
C ILE A 81 -13.14 -11.59 -10.36
N GLU A 82 -14.40 -11.14 -10.44
CA GLU A 82 -15.61 -11.93 -10.41
C GLU A 82 -15.68 -12.93 -11.58
N SER A 83 -15.41 -12.51 -12.81
CA SER A 83 -15.39 -13.42 -13.98
C SER A 83 -14.25 -14.44 -13.91
N THR A 84 -13.09 -14.06 -13.34
CA THR A 84 -11.98 -14.98 -13.11
C THR A 84 -12.33 -16.02 -12.04
N ALA A 85 -12.96 -15.59 -10.93
CA ALA A 85 -13.34 -16.49 -9.84
C ALA A 85 -14.37 -17.53 -10.28
N GLU A 86 -15.35 -17.13 -11.09
CA GLU A 86 -16.36 -18.04 -11.63
C GLU A 86 -15.74 -19.09 -12.56
N ARG A 87 -14.85 -18.68 -13.46
CA ARG A 87 -14.13 -19.62 -14.35
C ARG A 87 -13.27 -20.61 -13.55
N VAL A 88 -12.55 -20.13 -12.53
CA VAL A 88 -11.72 -21.00 -11.67
C VAL A 88 -12.62 -21.96 -10.87
N TYR A 89 -13.72 -21.47 -10.26
CA TYR A 89 -14.68 -22.32 -9.57
C TYR A 89 -15.18 -23.46 -10.46
N GLU A 90 -15.57 -23.16 -11.68
CA GLU A 90 -16.09 -24.17 -12.60
C GLU A 90 -15.03 -25.20 -12.97
N ASP A 91 -13.79 -24.79 -13.23
CA ASP A 91 -12.70 -25.73 -13.48
C ASP A 91 -12.48 -26.69 -12.31
N LEU A 92 -12.54 -26.16 -11.07
CA LEU A 92 -12.40 -26.99 -9.86
C LEU A 92 -13.57 -27.96 -9.71
N ALA A 93 -14.82 -27.48 -9.88
CA ALA A 93 -16.02 -28.29 -9.76
C ALA A 93 -16.10 -29.38 -10.83
N VAL A 94 -15.76 -29.03 -12.08
CA VAL A 94 -15.67 -29.97 -13.20
C VAL A 94 -14.62 -31.05 -12.95
N ALA A 95 -13.45 -30.68 -12.40
CA ALA A 95 -12.41 -31.65 -12.08
C ALA A 95 -12.88 -32.63 -10.99
N ASP A 96 -13.44 -32.14 -9.87
CA ASP A 96 -13.91 -33.00 -8.78
C ASP A 96 -15.04 -33.93 -9.24
N VAL A 97 -15.98 -33.41 -9.99
CA VAL A 97 -17.13 -34.20 -10.51
C VAL A 97 -16.66 -35.22 -11.53
N ARG A 98 -15.72 -34.90 -12.41
CA ARG A 98 -15.16 -35.87 -13.37
C ARG A 98 -14.48 -37.02 -12.66
N ASP A 99 -13.63 -36.75 -11.68
CA ASP A 99 -12.93 -37.75 -10.91
C ASP A 99 -13.89 -38.62 -10.09
N ALA A 100 -14.92 -38.04 -9.51
CA ALA A 100 -15.98 -38.77 -8.83
C ALA A 100 -16.82 -39.64 -9.79
N CYS A 101 -17.12 -39.15 -11.00
CA CYS A 101 -17.75 -39.92 -12.06
C CYS A 101 -16.89 -41.14 -12.43
N ASP A 102 -15.59 -40.97 -12.56
CA ASP A 102 -14.66 -42.07 -12.89
C ASP A 102 -14.63 -43.13 -11.77
N LEU A 103 -14.65 -42.75 -10.50
CA LEU A 103 -14.74 -43.68 -9.36
C LEU A 103 -16.08 -44.45 -9.34
N LEU A 104 -17.20 -43.82 -9.73
CA LEU A 104 -18.54 -44.42 -9.77
C LEU A 104 -18.88 -45.10 -11.11
N LEU A 105 -18.03 -45.00 -12.14
CA LEU A 105 -18.26 -45.60 -13.46
C LEU A 105 -18.45 -47.14 -13.40
N PRO A 106 -17.71 -47.89 -12.58
CA PRO A 106 -17.99 -49.31 -12.40
C PRO A 106 -19.39 -49.62 -11.87
N VAL A 107 -19.91 -48.81 -10.95
CA VAL A 107 -21.27 -48.92 -10.40
C VAL A 107 -22.30 -48.65 -11.49
N TYR A 108 -22.06 -47.60 -12.30
CA TYR A 108 -22.89 -47.26 -13.47
C TYR A 108 -22.92 -48.41 -14.48
N GLN A 109 -21.82 -49.01 -14.83
CA GLN A 109 -21.75 -50.12 -15.78
C GLN A 109 -22.40 -51.39 -15.24
N GLN A 110 -22.17 -51.73 -13.95
CA GLN A 110 -22.75 -52.93 -13.33
C GLN A 110 -24.27 -52.82 -13.13
N SER A 111 -24.79 -51.61 -12.96
CA SER A 111 -26.24 -51.34 -12.83
C SER A 111 -26.94 -51.13 -14.19
N ASP A 112 -26.25 -51.35 -15.27
CA ASP A 112 -26.74 -51.02 -16.63
C ASP A 112 -27.24 -49.56 -16.73
N GLY A 113 -26.54 -48.62 -16.09
CA GLY A 113 -26.82 -47.20 -16.05
C GLY A 113 -28.03 -46.81 -15.18
N ALA A 114 -28.46 -47.64 -14.24
CA ALA A 114 -29.51 -47.27 -13.28
C ALA A 114 -28.96 -46.48 -12.08
N ASP A 115 -27.67 -46.62 -11.75
CA ASP A 115 -26.97 -45.96 -10.65
C ASP A 115 -25.56 -45.53 -11.06
N GLY A 116 -24.76 -45.04 -10.12
CA GLY A 116 -23.37 -44.63 -10.35
C GLY A 116 -23.29 -43.17 -10.81
N PHE A 117 -24.26 -42.36 -10.50
CA PHE A 117 -24.35 -40.95 -10.97
C PHE A 117 -23.71 -39.98 -10.02
N VAL A 118 -23.17 -38.91 -10.61
CA VAL A 118 -22.70 -37.69 -9.88
C VAL A 118 -23.44 -36.48 -10.44
N SER A 119 -23.94 -35.60 -9.56
CA SER A 119 -24.67 -34.41 -9.97
C SER A 119 -23.79 -33.17 -9.90
N LEU A 120 -23.83 -32.31 -10.95
CA LEU A 120 -23.21 -30.97 -10.99
C LEU A 120 -24.30 -29.92 -11.26
N GLU A 121 -24.41 -28.93 -10.40
CA GLU A 121 -25.44 -27.88 -10.48
C GLU A 121 -24.99 -26.71 -11.35
N VAL A 122 -25.89 -26.18 -12.19
CA VAL A 122 -25.71 -24.90 -12.89
C VAL A 122 -25.70 -23.75 -11.90
N SER A 123 -25.16 -22.59 -12.28
CA SER A 123 -25.18 -21.40 -11.42
C SER A 123 -26.60 -21.11 -10.92
N PRO A 124 -26.80 -20.90 -9.60
CA PRO A 124 -28.13 -20.63 -9.04
C PRO A 124 -28.71 -19.29 -9.52
N HIS A 125 -27.90 -18.36 -10.02
CA HIS A 125 -28.38 -17.13 -10.66
C HIS A 125 -29.20 -17.39 -11.94
N LEU A 126 -29.05 -18.57 -12.56
CA LEU A 126 -29.79 -18.96 -13.78
C LEU A 126 -31.14 -19.59 -13.49
N ALA A 127 -31.56 -19.71 -12.22
CA ALA A 127 -32.77 -20.41 -11.82
C ALA A 127 -34.07 -19.94 -12.53
N TYR A 128 -34.08 -18.70 -13.04
CA TYR A 128 -35.23 -18.09 -13.73
C TYR A 128 -34.93 -17.69 -15.20
N ASP A 129 -33.83 -18.23 -15.79
CA ASP A 129 -33.44 -17.99 -17.19
C ASP A 129 -33.26 -19.32 -17.93
N THR A 130 -34.28 -19.70 -18.70
CA THR A 130 -34.32 -20.96 -19.45
C THR A 130 -33.18 -21.09 -20.46
N GLU A 131 -32.96 -20.04 -21.29
CA GLU A 131 -31.96 -20.10 -22.36
C GLU A 131 -30.53 -20.19 -21.83
N SER A 132 -30.23 -19.41 -20.82
CA SER A 132 -28.89 -19.43 -20.18
C SER A 132 -28.64 -20.73 -19.42
N THR A 133 -29.69 -21.30 -18.78
CA THR A 133 -29.63 -22.62 -18.15
C THR A 133 -29.27 -23.70 -19.16
N ILE A 134 -29.96 -23.72 -20.32
CA ILE A 134 -29.70 -24.72 -21.39
C ILE A 134 -28.25 -24.59 -21.90
N ARG A 135 -27.82 -23.37 -22.26
CA ARG A 135 -26.45 -23.13 -22.73
C ARG A 135 -25.42 -23.60 -21.74
N ARG A 136 -25.62 -23.27 -20.45
CA ARG A 136 -24.68 -23.62 -19.41
C ARG A 136 -24.63 -25.09 -19.10
N ALA A 137 -25.79 -25.74 -19.08
CA ALA A 137 -25.91 -27.20 -18.92
C ALA A 137 -25.13 -27.97 -20.00
N HIS A 138 -25.27 -27.58 -21.27
CA HIS A 138 -24.47 -28.16 -22.36
C HIS A 138 -22.97 -27.98 -22.14
N ALA A 139 -22.51 -26.76 -21.77
CA ALA A 139 -21.12 -26.47 -21.54
C ALA A 139 -20.54 -27.34 -20.40
N LEU A 140 -21.24 -27.49 -19.30
CA LEU A 140 -20.81 -28.32 -18.16
C LEU A 140 -20.83 -29.82 -18.51
N TRP A 141 -21.85 -30.28 -19.28
CA TRP A 141 -21.91 -31.66 -19.74
C TRP A 141 -20.74 -32.05 -20.62
N ASP A 142 -20.41 -31.21 -21.59
CA ASP A 142 -19.26 -31.39 -22.47
C ASP A 142 -17.91 -31.29 -21.68
N ALA A 143 -17.84 -30.35 -20.75
CA ALA A 143 -16.62 -30.17 -19.94
C ALA A 143 -16.34 -31.36 -19.04
N VAL A 144 -17.34 -31.97 -18.40
CA VAL A 144 -17.14 -33.20 -17.59
C VAL A 144 -16.94 -34.41 -18.49
N GLY A 145 -17.71 -34.58 -19.56
CA GLY A 145 -17.54 -35.61 -20.58
C GLY A 145 -17.69 -37.06 -20.06
N ARG A 146 -18.63 -37.27 -19.13
CA ARG A 146 -18.87 -38.63 -18.56
C ARG A 146 -20.35 -39.03 -18.67
N PRO A 147 -20.64 -40.31 -19.01
CA PRO A 147 -22.03 -40.76 -19.25
C PRO A 147 -22.89 -40.82 -17.97
N ASN A 148 -22.25 -40.89 -16.83
CA ASN A 148 -22.85 -40.95 -15.49
C ASN A 148 -22.89 -39.59 -14.77
N LEU A 149 -22.84 -38.49 -15.53
CA LEU A 149 -23.13 -37.15 -15.04
C LEU A 149 -24.63 -36.90 -15.03
N LEU A 150 -25.10 -36.14 -14.06
CA LEU A 150 -26.44 -35.51 -14.06
C LEU A 150 -26.21 -33.98 -13.90
N ILE A 151 -26.73 -33.20 -14.83
CA ILE A 151 -26.80 -31.75 -14.66
C ILE A 151 -27.93 -31.41 -13.72
N LYS A 152 -27.66 -30.69 -12.65
CA LYS A 152 -28.66 -30.33 -11.65
C LYS A 152 -29.26 -28.97 -11.96
N VAL A 153 -30.59 -28.92 -12.08
CA VAL A 153 -31.37 -27.76 -12.51
C VAL A 153 -32.48 -27.47 -11.50
N PRO A 154 -32.68 -26.21 -11.03
CA PRO A 154 -33.80 -25.86 -10.16
C PRO A 154 -35.16 -26.10 -10.79
N GLY A 155 -36.11 -26.64 -10.02
CA GLY A 155 -37.49 -26.91 -10.45
C GLY A 155 -38.37 -25.65 -10.45
N THR A 156 -37.88 -24.53 -10.91
CA THR A 156 -38.68 -23.33 -11.22
C THR A 156 -39.45 -23.49 -12.52
N PRO A 157 -40.45 -22.68 -12.79
CA PRO A 157 -41.18 -22.76 -14.07
C PRO A 157 -40.25 -22.67 -15.29
N GLN A 158 -39.30 -21.74 -15.29
CA GLN A 158 -38.28 -21.58 -16.34
C GLN A 158 -37.27 -22.75 -16.36
N GLY A 159 -36.95 -23.30 -15.20
CA GLY A 159 -36.12 -24.50 -15.11
C GLY A 159 -36.77 -25.74 -15.70
N LEU A 160 -38.08 -25.92 -15.54
CA LEU A 160 -38.81 -27.05 -16.14
C LEU A 160 -38.80 -27.01 -17.66
N ASP A 161 -38.90 -25.83 -18.29
CA ASP A 161 -38.78 -25.69 -19.75
C ASP A 161 -37.34 -26.10 -20.18
N ALA A 162 -36.31 -25.71 -19.42
CA ALA A 162 -34.94 -26.13 -19.69
C ALA A 162 -34.75 -27.65 -19.53
N VAL A 163 -35.36 -28.27 -18.52
CA VAL A 163 -35.30 -29.72 -18.27
C VAL A 163 -35.82 -30.52 -19.45
N GLU A 164 -36.98 -30.13 -20.05
CA GLU A 164 -37.55 -30.81 -21.23
C GLU A 164 -36.59 -30.78 -22.41
N GLU A 165 -35.96 -29.63 -22.71
CA GLU A 165 -35.03 -29.52 -23.84
C GLU A 165 -33.73 -30.30 -23.57
N LEU A 166 -33.17 -30.22 -22.36
CA LEU A 166 -31.94 -30.94 -22.01
C LEU A 166 -32.12 -32.47 -22.11
N LEU A 167 -33.21 -33.01 -21.58
CA LEU A 167 -33.55 -34.43 -21.71
C LEU A 167 -33.77 -34.83 -23.17
N TYR A 168 -34.45 -33.95 -23.97
CA TYR A 168 -34.60 -34.14 -25.39
C TYR A 168 -33.23 -34.16 -26.12
N ASP A 169 -32.28 -33.32 -25.73
CA ASP A 169 -30.92 -33.29 -26.31
C ASP A 169 -30.05 -34.47 -25.89
N GLY A 170 -30.41 -35.18 -24.83
CA GLY A 170 -29.69 -36.37 -24.38
C GLY A 170 -28.84 -36.16 -23.13
N ILE A 171 -29.04 -35.05 -22.44
CA ILE A 171 -28.37 -34.71 -21.18
C ILE A 171 -29.19 -35.28 -20.02
N ASN A 172 -28.54 -36.00 -19.11
CA ASN A 172 -29.18 -36.48 -17.90
C ASN A 172 -29.37 -35.32 -16.90
N VAL A 173 -30.55 -35.30 -16.23
CA VAL A 173 -30.90 -34.15 -15.37
C VAL A 173 -31.34 -34.59 -13.98
N ASN A 174 -30.82 -33.92 -12.96
CA ASN A 174 -31.29 -33.91 -11.58
C ASN A 174 -32.08 -32.63 -11.33
N ILE A 175 -33.40 -32.75 -11.16
CA ILE A 175 -34.25 -31.59 -10.89
C ILE A 175 -34.28 -31.36 -9.38
N THR A 176 -33.86 -30.15 -8.92
CA THR A 176 -33.70 -29.81 -7.50
C THR A 176 -34.72 -28.76 -7.03
N LEU A 177 -34.82 -28.55 -5.74
CA LEU A 177 -35.75 -27.61 -5.10
C LEU A 177 -37.22 -27.91 -5.35
N LEU A 178 -37.58 -29.20 -5.39
CA LEU A 178 -39.00 -29.62 -5.49
C LEU A 178 -39.55 -29.73 -4.04
N PHE A 179 -40.57 -28.94 -3.77
CA PHE A 179 -41.27 -28.94 -2.46
C PHE A 179 -42.74 -29.36 -2.56
N GLY A 180 -43.44 -28.96 -3.62
CA GLY A 180 -44.85 -29.26 -3.80
C GLY A 180 -45.11 -30.38 -4.79
N LEU A 181 -46.31 -31.01 -4.71
CA LEU A 181 -46.74 -32.02 -5.65
C LEU A 181 -46.96 -31.47 -7.06
N ASP A 182 -47.41 -30.23 -7.20
CA ASP A 182 -47.56 -29.56 -8.49
C ASP A 182 -46.22 -29.39 -9.20
N ALA A 183 -45.18 -28.99 -8.48
CA ALA A 183 -43.79 -28.87 -9.01
C ALA A 183 -43.27 -30.24 -9.47
N TYR A 184 -43.54 -31.30 -8.70
CA TYR A 184 -43.17 -32.66 -9.08
C TYR A 184 -43.99 -33.11 -10.34
N THR A 185 -45.30 -32.83 -10.40
CA THR A 185 -46.12 -33.13 -11.57
C THR A 185 -45.59 -32.45 -12.83
N GLY A 186 -45.24 -31.17 -12.75
CA GLY A 186 -44.60 -30.42 -13.85
C GLY A 186 -43.29 -31.06 -14.32
N THR A 187 -42.46 -31.48 -13.36
CA THR A 187 -41.14 -32.15 -13.60
C THR A 187 -41.33 -33.49 -14.31
N ARG A 188 -42.25 -34.30 -13.83
CA ARG A 188 -42.64 -35.59 -14.44
C ARG A 188 -43.16 -35.40 -15.88
N GLU A 189 -44.01 -34.42 -16.10
CA GLU A 189 -44.53 -34.13 -17.43
C GLU A 189 -43.46 -33.68 -18.42
N ALA A 190 -42.49 -32.86 -17.97
CA ALA A 190 -41.35 -32.48 -18.80
C ALA A 190 -40.50 -33.71 -19.20
N HIS A 191 -40.25 -34.63 -18.27
CA HIS A 191 -39.57 -35.89 -18.56
C HIS A 191 -40.33 -36.76 -19.59
N LEU A 192 -41.61 -36.97 -19.38
CA LEU A 192 -42.42 -37.75 -20.31
C LEU A 192 -42.49 -37.14 -21.72
N ARG A 193 -42.72 -35.83 -21.82
CA ARG A 193 -42.74 -35.11 -23.11
C ARG A 193 -41.39 -35.20 -23.82
N ALA A 194 -40.29 -35.04 -23.11
CA ALA A 194 -38.95 -35.17 -23.69
C ALA A 194 -38.70 -36.56 -24.28
N LEU A 195 -39.08 -37.64 -23.55
CA LEU A 195 -38.94 -39.02 -24.03
C LEU A 195 -39.87 -39.30 -25.21
N GLU A 196 -41.10 -38.82 -25.19
CA GLU A 196 -42.04 -38.94 -26.32
C GLU A 196 -41.54 -38.22 -27.57
N ARG A 197 -40.95 -37.03 -27.42
CA ARG A 197 -40.32 -36.27 -28.51
C ARG A 197 -39.14 -37.06 -29.09
N ARG A 198 -38.24 -37.60 -28.21
CA ARG A 198 -37.10 -38.43 -28.63
C ARG A 198 -37.56 -39.68 -29.42
N LEU A 199 -38.53 -40.38 -28.87
CA LEU A 199 -39.06 -41.59 -29.50
C LEU A 199 -39.68 -41.29 -30.88
N ARG A 200 -40.47 -40.24 -30.98
CA ARG A 200 -41.05 -39.78 -32.24
C ARG A 200 -39.98 -39.42 -33.27
N ASP A 201 -38.87 -38.82 -32.85
CA ASP A 201 -37.79 -38.37 -33.72
C ASP A 201 -36.71 -39.43 -33.93
N GLY A 202 -36.97 -40.68 -33.47
CA GLY A 202 -36.04 -41.82 -33.63
C GLY A 202 -34.76 -41.75 -32.82
N ARG A 203 -34.75 -40.97 -31.77
CA ARG A 203 -33.62 -40.86 -30.85
C ARG A 203 -33.72 -41.90 -29.75
N ALA A 204 -32.55 -42.41 -29.26
CA ALA A 204 -32.51 -43.40 -28.17
C ALA A 204 -33.13 -42.79 -26.87
N VAL A 205 -33.95 -43.59 -26.17
CA VAL A 205 -34.55 -43.23 -24.87
C VAL A 205 -33.94 -43.99 -23.68
N ASN A 206 -33.24 -45.09 -23.95
CA ASN A 206 -32.66 -45.98 -22.96
C ASN A 206 -31.38 -45.42 -22.32
N THR A 207 -30.82 -44.33 -22.86
CA THR A 207 -29.61 -43.68 -22.33
C THR A 207 -29.93 -42.49 -21.43
N ILE A 208 -31.21 -42.13 -21.35
CA ILE A 208 -31.64 -40.95 -20.59
C ILE A 208 -31.90 -41.34 -19.13
N ALA A 209 -31.25 -40.62 -18.21
CA ALA A 209 -31.48 -40.74 -16.78
C ALA A 209 -31.97 -39.41 -16.18
N SER A 210 -32.97 -39.51 -15.31
CA SER A 210 -33.46 -38.33 -14.58
C SER A 210 -33.84 -38.69 -13.16
N VAL A 211 -33.62 -37.76 -12.21
CA VAL A 211 -34.08 -37.85 -10.84
C VAL A 211 -34.78 -36.57 -10.44
N ALA A 212 -35.85 -36.69 -9.63
CA ALA A 212 -36.64 -35.61 -9.10
C ALA A 212 -36.35 -35.47 -7.60
N SER A 213 -35.63 -34.43 -7.19
CA SER A 213 -35.18 -34.25 -5.79
C SER A 213 -36.23 -33.52 -4.97
N ILE A 214 -36.97 -34.27 -4.18
CA ILE A 214 -37.99 -33.77 -3.25
C ILE A 214 -37.36 -33.46 -1.91
N PHE A 215 -37.49 -32.21 -1.47
CA PHE A 215 -36.89 -31.72 -0.21
C PHE A 215 -37.81 -31.98 0.95
N LEU A 216 -37.28 -32.56 2.04
CA LEU A 216 -38.09 -33.07 3.18
C LEU A 216 -38.01 -32.11 4.36
N SER A 217 -36.90 -32.05 5.06
CA SER A 217 -36.79 -31.33 6.35
C SER A 217 -37.11 -29.84 6.25
N ARG A 218 -36.92 -29.21 5.09
CA ARG A 218 -37.29 -27.78 4.93
C ARG A 218 -38.82 -27.56 4.94
N ILE A 219 -39.62 -28.53 4.46
CA ILE A 219 -41.08 -28.48 4.55
C ILE A 219 -41.50 -28.52 6.02
N ASP A 220 -41.00 -29.48 6.80
CA ASP A 220 -41.32 -29.57 8.22
C ASP A 220 -40.90 -28.34 9.00
N VAL A 221 -39.72 -27.81 8.76
CA VAL A 221 -39.26 -26.56 9.40
C VAL A 221 -40.22 -25.40 9.15
N ALA A 222 -40.73 -25.25 7.92
CA ALA A 222 -41.67 -24.18 7.57
C ALA A 222 -43.06 -24.42 8.21
N VAL A 223 -43.58 -25.61 8.06
CA VAL A 223 -44.94 -26.01 8.58
C VAL A 223 -44.94 -25.99 10.12
N ASP A 224 -43.91 -26.58 10.77
CA ASP A 224 -43.83 -26.65 12.23
C ASP A 224 -43.70 -25.27 12.84
N ARG A 225 -42.98 -24.34 12.22
CA ARG A 225 -42.95 -22.96 12.66
C ARG A 225 -44.35 -22.33 12.70
N GLU A 226 -45.16 -22.54 11.66
CA GLU A 226 -46.54 -22.04 11.66
C GLU A 226 -47.42 -22.75 12.68
N LEU A 227 -47.29 -24.07 12.81
CA LEU A 227 -48.04 -24.85 13.81
C LEU A 227 -47.67 -24.41 15.24
N ARG A 228 -46.43 -24.24 15.58
CA ARG A 228 -45.97 -23.78 16.92
C ARG A 228 -46.47 -22.37 17.22
N GLN A 229 -46.46 -21.44 16.24
CA GLN A 229 -47.04 -20.11 16.44
C GLN A 229 -48.53 -20.19 16.81
N ARG A 230 -49.30 -21.11 16.24
CA ARG A 230 -50.75 -21.30 16.56
C ARG A 230 -50.93 -21.92 17.95
N ILE A 231 -50.08 -22.85 18.35
CA ILE A 231 -50.07 -23.43 19.68
C ILE A 231 -49.79 -22.34 20.72
N ASP A 232 -48.77 -21.52 20.51
CA ASP A 232 -48.32 -20.50 21.45
C ASP A 232 -49.30 -19.32 21.59
N HIS A 233 -50.07 -18.97 20.51
CA HIS A 233 -51.03 -17.87 20.52
C HIS A 233 -52.44 -18.25 21.03
N GLY A 234 -52.56 -19.40 21.71
CA GLY A 234 -53.75 -19.77 22.47
C GLY A 234 -54.91 -20.30 21.59
N ALA A 235 -54.57 -21.17 20.63
CA ALA A 235 -55.57 -22.02 19.97
C ALA A 235 -56.37 -22.78 21.03
N ASP A 236 -57.63 -23.05 20.73
CA ASP A 236 -58.43 -23.93 21.55
C ASP A 236 -57.71 -25.27 21.82
N ALA A 237 -57.86 -25.85 22.98
CA ALA A 237 -57.14 -27.06 23.42
C ALA A 237 -57.28 -28.27 22.52
N GLU A 238 -58.29 -28.30 21.66
CA GLU A 238 -58.50 -29.32 20.65
C GLU A 238 -57.63 -29.03 19.39
N MET A 239 -57.57 -27.78 18.97
CA MET A 239 -56.70 -27.35 17.85
C MET A 239 -55.21 -27.47 18.26
N GLY A 240 -54.84 -27.16 19.51
CA GLY A 240 -53.46 -27.33 19.99
C GLY A 240 -53.01 -28.80 19.89
N ARG A 241 -53.80 -29.75 20.41
CA ARG A 241 -53.52 -31.16 20.28
C ARG A 241 -53.48 -31.65 18.84
N ALA A 242 -54.40 -31.17 18.00
CA ALA A 242 -54.40 -31.53 16.61
C ALA A 242 -53.16 -31.05 15.85
N ALA A 243 -52.60 -29.90 16.25
CA ALA A 243 -51.34 -29.36 15.70
C ALA A 243 -50.13 -30.19 16.20
N GLU A 244 -50.07 -30.53 17.51
CA GLU A 244 -48.99 -31.37 18.04
C GLU A 244 -48.90 -32.75 17.38
N GLU A 245 -50.06 -33.34 16.97
CA GLU A 245 -50.13 -34.63 16.31
C GLU A 245 -49.52 -34.64 14.87
N VAL A 246 -49.39 -33.52 14.21
CA VAL A 246 -48.84 -33.38 12.83
C VAL A 246 -47.50 -32.72 12.73
N LEU A 247 -46.92 -32.28 13.87
CA LEU A 247 -45.53 -31.77 13.89
C LEU A 247 -44.57 -32.83 13.33
N GLY A 248 -43.63 -32.40 12.47
CA GLY A 248 -42.61 -33.23 11.81
C GLY A 248 -43.16 -34.27 10.82
N LYS A 249 -44.41 -34.14 10.38
CA LYS A 249 -45.02 -35.13 9.48
C LYS A 249 -45.35 -34.64 8.07
N ALA A 250 -45.27 -33.32 7.84
CA ALA A 250 -45.62 -32.71 6.54
C ALA A 250 -44.68 -33.16 5.43
N GLY A 251 -43.34 -33.16 5.68
CA GLY A 251 -42.34 -33.56 4.70
C GLY A 251 -42.49 -35.03 4.26
N VAL A 252 -42.62 -35.95 5.24
CA VAL A 252 -42.83 -37.38 4.96
C VAL A 252 -44.18 -37.63 4.25
N ALA A 253 -45.25 -36.97 4.68
CA ALA A 253 -46.55 -37.11 4.04
C ALA A 253 -46.52 -36.62 2.57
N ASN A 254 -45.88 -35.47 2.30
CA ASN A 254 -45.70 -34.94 0.95
C ASN A 254 -44.91 -35.92 0.06
N ALA A 255 -43.82 -36.50 0.59
CA ALA A 255 -43.02 -37.49 -0.15
C ALA A 255 -43.84 -38.77 -0.48
N ARG A 256 -44.64 -39.25 0.48
CA ARG A 256 -45.48 -40.42 0.27
C ARG A 256 -46.54 -40.19 -0.82
N LEU A 257 -47.11 -38.98 -0.90
CA LEU A 257 -48.05 -38.61 -1.97
C LEU A 257 -47.34 -38.50 -3.32
N ALA A 258 -46.13 -37.98 -3.35
CA ALA A 258 -45.31 -37.97 -4.58
C ALA A 258 -44.99 -39.39 -5.07
N TYR A 259 -44.69 -40.30 -4.11
CA TYR A 259 -44.44 -41.71 -4.46
C TYR A 259 -45.70 -42.41 -5.00
N ALA A 260 -46.91 -42.14 -4.45
CA ALA A 260 -48.13 -42.65 -4.95
C ALA A 260 -48.44 -42.21 -6.39
N ASP A 261 -48.25 -40.91 -6.69
CA ASP A 261 -48.38 -40.37 -8.06
C ASP A 261 -47.31 -40.99 -9.01
N PHE A 262 -46.10 -41.19 -8.56
CA PHE A 262 -45.05 -41.91 -9.31
C PHE A 262 -45.46 -43.33 -9.66
N ALA A 263 -45.98 -44.08 -8.69
CA ALA A 263 -46.45 -45.46 -8.89
C ALA A 263 -47.64 -45.54 -9.87
N GLU A 264 -48.59 -44.59 -9.81
CA GLU A 264 -49.71 -44.46 -10.73
C GLU A 264 -49.23 -44.27 -12.18
N VAL A 265 -48.24 -43.37 -12.36
CA VAL A 265 -47.66 -43.11 -13.69
C VAL A 265 -46.97 -44.36 -14.23
N LEU A 266 -46.23 -45.11 -13.44
CA LEU A 266 -45.59 -46.35 -13.88
C LEU A 266 -46.60 -47.39 -14.36
N GLY A 267 -47.81 -47.37 -13.82
CA GLY A 267 -48.97 -48.19 -14.23
C GLY A 267 -49.70 -47.73 -15.50
N SER A 268 -49.45 -46.49 -15.98
CA SER A 268 -50.18 -45.88 -17.09
C SER A 268 -49.78 -46.45 -18.46
N GLU A 269 -50.73 -46.48 -19.40
CA GLU A 269 -50.48 -46.89 -20.79
C GLU A 269 -49.42 -45.97 -21.47
N ARG A 270 -49.36 -44.72 -21.06
CA ARG A 270 -48.41 -43.73 -21.58
C ARG A 270 -46.98 -44.15 -21.24
N TRP A 271 -46.74 -44.50 -19.99
CA TRP A 271 -45.43 -44.97 -19.52
C TRP A 271 -45.06 -46.34 -20.12
N GLN A 272 -45.96 -47.26 -20.16
CA GLN A 272 -45.76 -48.61 -20.71
C GLN A 272 -45.17 -48.59 -22.13
N ARG A 273 -45.69 -47.71 -23.02
CA ARG A 273 -45.14 -47.53 -24.36
C ARG A 273 -43.69 -47.02 -24.37
N LEU A 274 -43.31 -46.14 -23.43
CA LEU A 274 -41.97 -45.64 -23.31
C LEU A 274 -41.03 -46.72 -22.72
N ALA A 275 -41.52 -47.47 -21.75
CA ALA A 275 -40.78 -48.56 -21.14
C ALA A 275 -40.49 -49.70 -22.12
N GLU A 276 -41.46 -50.07 -23.00
CA GLU A 276 -41.25 -51.01 -24.11
C GLU A 276 -40.17 -50.57 -25.09
N ALA A 277 -39.98 -49.25 -25.25
CA ALA A 277 -38.88 -48.67 -26.04
C ALA A 277 -37.55 -48.59 -25.27
N GLY A 278 -37.53 -49.05 -24.01
CA GLY A 278 -36.35 -49.09 -23.16
C GLY A 278 -36.13 -47.85 -22.31
N ALA A 279 -37.13 -46.93 -22.20
CA ALA A 279 -37.02 -45.76 -21.33
C ALA A 279 -36.92 -46.13 -19.87
N ARG A 280 -36.14 -45.33 -19.11
CA ARG A 280 -35.96 -45.45 -17.65
C ARG A 280 -36.88 -44.47 -16.94
N PRO A 281 -37.46 -44.87 -15.76
CA PRO A 281 -38.32 -43.95 -15.01
C PRO A 281 -37.49 -42.81 -14.40
N GLN A 282 -38.12 -41.63 -14.28
CA GLN A 282 -37.59 -40.55 -13.47
C GLN A 282 -37.74 -40.94 -12.00
N ARG A 283 -36.60 -41.33 -11.35
CA ARG A 283 -36.64 -41.79 -9.99
C ARG A 283 -36.88 -40.62 -9.03
N LEU A 284 -37.67 -40.86 -8.00
CA LEU A 284 -37.75 -39.90 -6.87
C LEU A 284 -36.46 -39.93 -6.05
N LEU A 285 -35.97 -38.76 -5.74
CA LEU A 285 -34.80 -38.63 -4.88
C LEU A 285 -35.19 -37.83 -3.61
N TRP A 286 -35.00 -38.47 -2.46
CA TRP A 286 -35.25 -37.84 -1.17
C TRP A 286 -34.05 -36.96 -0.83
N ALA A 287 -34.26 -35.64 -0.81
CA ALA A 287 -33.25 -34.63 -0.55
C ALA A 287 -33.51 -33.88 0.77
N SER A 288 -32.51 -33.23 1.32
CA SER A 288 -32.61 -32.56 2.61
C SER A 288 -33.04 -33.52 3.74
N THR A 289 -32.42 -34.70 3.78
CA THR A 289 -32.73 -35.80 4.69
C THR A 289 -32.18 -35.62 6.10
N GLY A 290 -31.23 -34.70 6.29
CA GLY A 290 -30.68 -34.35 7.62
C GLY A 290 -31.72 -33.62 8.49
N THR A 291 -31.96 -34.14 9.69
CA THR A 291 -32.92 -33.59 10.65
C THR A 291 -32.42 -32.23 11.17
N LYS A 292 -33.34 -31.26 11.26
CA LYS A 292 -33.02 -29.88 11.67
C LYS A 292 -33.51 -29.59 13.10
N ASP A 293 -34.50 -30.27 13.57
CA ASP A 293 -35.04 -30.16 14.91
C ASP A 293 -34.46 -31.31 15.80
N PRO A 294 -33.75 -31.01 16.86
CA PRO A 294 -33.12 -32.04 17.69
C PRO A 294 -34.14 -32.91 18.48
N SER A 295 -35.43 -32.57 18.44
CA SER A 295 -36.49 -33.39 19.02
C SER A 295 -36.90 -34.57 18.17
N TYR A 296 -36.49 -34.58 16.90
CA TYR A 296 -36.74 -35.67 15.94
C TYR A 296 -35.54 -36.59 15.82
N SER A 297 -35.78 -37.87 15.51
CA SER A 297 -34.70 -38.82 15.21
C SER A 297 -33.79 -38.31 14.12
N ASP A 298 -32.51 -38.55 14.19
CA ASP A 298 -31.53 -38.18 13.15
C ASP A 298 -31.67 -38.97 11.86
N VAL A 299 -32.44 -40.05 11.85
CA VAL A 299 -32.86 -40.87 10.71
C VAL A 299 -34.32 -40.69 10.30
N HIS A 300 -35.01 -39.67 10.84
CA HIS A 300 -36.44 -39.39 10.70
C HIS A 300 -36.95 -39.37 9.24
N TYR A 301 -36.15 -38.90 8.32
CA TYR A 301 -36.50 -38.78 6.89
C TYR A 301 -36.02 -39.96 6.03
N ILE A 302 -35.41 -40.98 6.60
CA ILE A 302 -34.88 -42.14 5.85
C ILE A 302 -35.83 -43.35 6.00
N GLU A 303 -36.01 -43.81 7.22
CA GLU A 303 -36.76 -45.03 7.55
C GLU A 303 -38.19 -45.10 6.93
N PRO A 304 -39.03 -44.05 7.05
CA PRO A 304 -40.41 -44.08 6.55
C PRO A 304 -40.53 -43.92 5.02
N LEU A 305 -39.40 -43.76 4.29
CA LEU A 305 -39.38 -43.46 2.87
C LEU A 305 -38.55 -44.49 2.06
N ILE A 306 -38.29 -45.65 2.61
CA ILE A 306 -37.61 -46.74 1.87
C ILE A 306 -38.61 -47.32 0.87
N ALA A 307 -38.31 -47.22 -0.43
CA ALA A 307 -39.22 -47.67 -1.48
C ALA A 307 -38.46 -48.02 -2.78
N PRO A 308 -39.05 -48.96 -3.63
CA PRO A 308 -38.46 -49.29 -4.92
C PRO A 308 -38.42 -48.08 -5.87
N HIS A 309 -37.35 -48.02 -6.71
CA HIS A 309 -37.12 -46.98 -7.69
C HIS A 309 -36.93 -45.57 -7.05
N THR A 310 -36.46 -45.53 -5.80
CA THR A 310 -36.13 -44.28 -5.13
C THR A 310 -34.62 -44.16 -4.87
N VAL A 311 -34.20 -42.94 -4.57
CA VAL A 311 -32.86 -42.60 -4.14
C VAL A 311 -32.98 -41.83 -2.83
N SER A 312 -32.12 -42.09 -1.87
CA SER A 312 -31.98 -41.24 -0.68
C SER A 312 -30.58 -40.63 -0.68
N THR A 313 -30.49 -39.29 -0.81
CA THR A 313 -29.22 -38.59 -0.67
C THR A 313 -29.08 -38.08 0.76
N MET A 314 -27.99 -38.46 1.41
CA MET A 314 -27.76 -38.23 2.82
C MET A 314 -26.49 -37.39 3.05
N PRO A 315 -26.55 -36.36 3.91
CA PRO A 315 -25.32 -35.80 4.50
C PRO A 315 -24.48 -36.87 5.17
N ALA A 316 -23.16 -36.68 5.27
CA ALA A 316 -22.25 -37.67 5.86
C ALA A 316 -22.66 -38.12 7.27
N ASP A 317 -23.02 -37.16 8.13
CA ASP A 317 -23.45 -37.42 9.52
C ASP A 317 -24.75 -38.24 9.56
N THR A 318 -25.71 -37.95 8.67
CA THR A 318 -26.98 -38.71 8.56
C THR A 318 -26.75 -40.13 8.04
N ALA A 319 -25.84 -40.30 7.08
CA ALA A 319 -25.45 -41.61 6.59
C ALA A 319 -24.78 -42.45 7.67
N GLU A 320 -23.88 -41.86 8.46
CA GLU A 320 -23.22 -42.51 9.59
C GLU A 320 -24.23 -42.93 10.69
N ALA A 321 -25.19 -42.06 11.04
CA ALA A 321 -26.24 -42.35 11.99
C ALA A 321 -27.14 -43.51 11.49
N PHE A 322 -27.52 -43.52 10.23
CA PHE A 322 -28.32 -44.60 9.65
C PHE A 322 -27.54 -45.92 9.60
N ASP A 323 -26.24 -45.87 9.30
CA ASP A 323 -25.38 -47.09 9.30
C ASP A 323 -25.19 -47.66 10.71
N ASP A 324 -25.15 -46.81 11.72
CA ASP A 324 -25.01 -47.19 13.14
C ASP A 324 -26.30 -47.81 13.74
N HIS A 325 -27.44 -47.10 13.61
CA HIS A 325 -28.68 -47.51 14.33
C HIS A 325 -29.95 -47.42 13.51
N GLY A 326 -29.95 -47.07 12.22
CA GLY A 326 -31.12 -47.02 11.38
C GLY A 326 -31.77 -48.39 11.15
N GLU A 327 -33.06 -48.43 10.98
CA GLU A 327 -33.81 -49.63 10.70
C GLU A 327 -34.17 -49.76 9.24
N VAL A 328 -33.73 -50.83 8.58
CA VAL A 328 -34.12 -51.15 7.21
C VAL A 328 -35.44 -51.95 7.30
N GLY A 329 -36.53 -51.21 7.47
CA GLY A 329 -37.83 -51.78 7.77
C GLY A 329 -38.66 -52.10 6.50
N GLN A 330 -39.95 -52.05 6.68
CA GLN A 330 -40.92 -52.35 5.65
C GLN A 330 -40.90 -51.25 4.58
N THR A 331 -40.89 -51.62 3.29
CA THR A 331 -41.02 -50.68 2.14
C THR A 331 -42.39 -50.01 2.16
N LEU A 332 -42.46 -48.79 1.57
CA LEU A 332 -43.70 -48.04 1.44
C LEU A 332 -44.79 -48.94 0.78
N ASP A 333 -45.95 -49.00 1.40
CA ASP A 333 -47.18 -49.58 0.83
C ASP A 333 -48.01 -48.47 0.17
N ALA A 334 -48.13 -48.52 -1.16
CA ALA A 334 -48.76 -47.45 -1.94
C ALA A 334 -50.18 -47.12 -1.48
N ASP A 335 -50.98 -48.09 -0.98
CA ASP A 335 -52.36 -47.85 -0.57
C ASP A 335 -52.49 -47.35 0.87
N SER A 336 -51.85 -48.02 1.82
CA SER A 336 -52.00 -47.68 3.26
C SER A 336 -51.25 -46.42 3.62
N ASP A 337 -50.05 -46.23 3.08
CA ASP A 337 -49.23 -45.06 3.34
C ASP A 337 -49.79 -43.80 2.66
N THR A 338 -50.38 -43.91 1.48
CA THR A 338 -51.11 -42.82 0.81
C THR A 338 -52.30 -42.34 1.61
N ALA A 339 -53.10 -43.25 2.17
CA ALA A 339 -54.25 -42.91 3.04
C ALA A 339 -53.79 -42.15 4.30
N SER A 340 -52.72 -42.61 4.91
CA SER A 340 -52.07 -41.95 6.05
C SER A 340 -51.58 -40.54 5.74
N ALA A 341 -50.86 -40.38 4.63
CA ALA A 341 -50.35 -39.12 4.14
C ALA A 341 -51.45 -38.09 3.81
N ARG A 342 -52.54 -38.53 3.15
CA ARG A 342 -53.73 -37.69 2.90
C ARG A 342 -54.35 -37.23 4.21
N ALA A 343 -54.46 -38.09 5.22
CA ALA A 343 -55.00 -37.69 6.51
C ALA A 343 -54.16 -36.60 7.19
N VAL A 344 -52.83 -36.63 7.06
CA VAL A 344 -51.95 -35.55 7.55
C VAL A 344 -52.20 -34.25 6.78
N MET A 345 -52.25 -34.27 5.45
CA MET A 345 -52.53 -33.10 4.64
C MET A 345 -53.87 -32.48 4.90
N ASP A 346 -54.95 -33.31 5.01
CA ASP A 346 -56.31 -32.87 5.38
C ASP A 346 -56.34 -32.22 6.77
N ARG A 347 -55.50 -32.70 7.70
CA ARG A 347 -55.38 -32.11 9.04
C ARG A 347 -54.65 -30.78 9.01
N LEU A 348 -53.58 -30.67 8.27
CA LEU A 348 -52.86 -29.41 8.04
C LEU A 348 -53.79 -28.36 7.40
N GLN A 349 -54.55 -28.72 6.40
CA GLN A 349 -55.57 -27.83 5.79
C GLN A 349 -56.61 -27.36 6.81
N ARG A 350 -57.15 -28.27 7.66
CA ARG A 350 -58.12 -27.92 8.70
C ARG A 350 -57.49 -27.00 9.76
N LEU A 351 -56.20 -27.13 10.02
CA LEU A 351 -55.45 -26.24 10.89
C LEU A 351 -55.13 -24.90 10.18
N GLY A 352 -55.57 -24.71 8.93
CA GLY A 352 -55.35 -23.49 8.14
C GLY A 352 -53.92 -23.32 7.63
N ILE A 353 -53.15 -24.40 7.46
CA ILE A 353 -51.86 -24.40 6.78
C ILE A 353 -52.11 -24.46 5.28
N ASP A 354 -51.64 -23.44 4.57
CA ASP A 354 -51.65 -23.37 3.09
C ASP A 354 -50.40 -24.05 2.54
N MET A 355 -50.45 -25.33 2.26
CA MET A 355 -49.33 -26.12 1.78
C MET A 355 -48.78 -25.61 0.43
N ASP A 356 -49.67 -25.14 -0.46
CA ASP A 356 -49.27 -24.61 -1.79
C ASP A 356 -48.52 -23.30 -1.61
N GLY A 357 -49.01 -22.41 -0.75
CA GLY A 357 -48.33 -21.18 -0.37
C GLY A 357 -46.97 -21.42 0.30
N VAL A 358 -46.90 -22.39 1.24
CA VAL A 358 -45.63 -22.76 1.91
C VAL A 358 -44.61 -23.30 0.90
N THR A 359 -45.03 -24.23 0.01
CA THR A 359 -44.09 -24.84 -0.93
C THR A 359 -43.63 -23.86 -2.01
N TYR A 360 -44.51 -22.95 -2.46
CA TYR A 360 -44.15 -21.87 -3.38
C TYR A 360 -43.13 -20.91 -2.79
N GLN A 361 -43.32 -20.51 -1.52
CA GLN A 361 -42.34 -19.67 -0.80
C GLN A 361 -41.01 -20.40 -0.64
N LEU A 362 -41.01 -21.69 -0.33
CA LEU A 362 -39.78 -22.49 -0.13
C LEU A 362 -38.95 -22.61 -1.42
N VAL A 363 -39.55 -22.54 -2.63
CA VAL A 363 -38.79 -22.48 -3.90
C VAL A 363 -37.94 -21.20 -3.95
N ALA A 364 -38.56 -20.03 -3.73
CA ALA A 364 -37.88 -18.75 -3.77
C ALA A 364 -36.80 -18.66 -2.69
N GLU A 365 -37.11 -19.05 -1.43
CA GLU A 365 -36.13 -19.13 -0.34
C GLU A 365 -35.00 -20.14 -0.64
N GLY A 366 -35.35 -21.25 -1.32
CA GLY A 366 -34.39 -22.29 -1.69
C GLY A 366 -33.36 -21.79 -2.70
N VAL A 367 -33.82 -21.05 -3.72
CA VAL A 367 -32.93 -20.41 -4.70
C VAL A 367 -31.99 -19.41 -3.99
N GLN A 368 -32.52 -18.55 -3.11
CA GLN A 368 -31.68 -17.59 -2.39
C GLN A 368 -30.65 -18.26 -1.48
N LYS A 369 -31.05 -19.34 -0.79
CA LYS A 369 -30.14 -20.16 0.04
C LYS A 369 -29.05 -20.91 -0.75
N PHE A 370 -29.13 -20.93 -2.08
CA PHE A 370 -28.07 -21.42 -2.95
C PHE A 370 -27.24 -20.28 -3.52
N ILE A 371 -27.83 -19.09 -3.78
CA ILE A 371 -27.13 -17.89 -4.25
C ILE A 371 -26.15 -17.40 -3.16
N ASP A 372 -26.59 -17.22 -1.92
CA ASP A 372 -25.75 -16.66 -0.85
C ASP A 372 -24.43 -17.43 -0.61
N PRO A 373 -24.43 -18.79 -0.47
CA PRO A 373 -23.19 -19.56 -0.37
C PRO A 373 -22.36 -19.54 -1.67
N TYR A 374 -22.99 -19.46 -2.84
CA TYR A 374 -22.30 -19.39 -4.13
C TYR A 374 -21.52 -18.09 -4.26
N ASP A 375 -22.16 -16.95 -3.99
CA ASP A 375 -21.50 -15.64 -4.03
C ASP A 375 -20.38 -15.54 -2.99
N THR A 376 -20.60 -16.06 -1.77
CA THR A 376 -19.57 -16.15 -0.75
C THR A 376 -18.38 -17.01 -1.22
N LEU A 377 -18.64 -18.12 -1.89
CA LEU A 377 -17.60 -19.00 -2.42
C LEU A 377 -16.80 -18.28 -3.53
N LEU A 378 -17.48 -17.61 -4.46
CA LEU A 378 -16.82 -16.88 -5.54
C LEU A 378 -15.95 -15.75 -5.01
N ALA A 379 -16.40 -15.00 -3.99
CA ALA A 379 -15.58 -13.98 -3.33
C ALA A 379 -14.30 -14.58 -2.74
N ARG A 380 -14.39 -15.70 -2.01
CA ARG A 380 -13.23 -16.38 -1.41
C ARG A 380 -12.28 -16.95 -2.47
N ILE A 381 -12.81 -17.54 -3.53
CA ILE A 381 -11.99 -18.00 -4.66
C ILE A 381 -11.31 -16.81 -5.33
N GLY A 382 -11.99 -15.68 -5.50
CA GLY A 382 -11.41 -14.45 -6.04
C GLY A 382 -10.21 -13.95 -5.22
N GLU A 383 -10.36 -13.88 -3.89
CA GLU A 383 -9.25 -13.53 -2.98
C GLU A 383 -8.08 -14.52 -3.10
N ARG A 384 -8.40 -15.81 -3.19
CA ARG A 384 -7.38 -16.88 -3.32
C ARG A 384 -6.68 -16.81 -4.69
N CYS A 385 -7.39 -16.55 -5.78
CA CYS A 385 -6.83 -16.31 -7.11
C CYS A 385 -5.89 -15.11 -7.12
N ALA A 386 -6.28 -13.99 -6.51
CA ALA A 386 -5.44 -12.81 -6.39
C ALA A 386 -4.15 -13.11 -5.61
N ARG A 387 -4.24 -13.81 -4.48
CA ARG A 387 -3.08 -14.25 -3.70
C ARG A 387 -2.18 -15.22 -4.48
N THR A 388 -2.77 -16.18 -5.20
CA THR A 388 -2.01 -17.15 -6.02
C THR A 388 -1.29 -16.47 -7.17
N ARG A 389 -1.95 -15.55 -7.91
CA ARG A 389 -1.28 -14.75 -8.96
C ARG A 389 -0.11 -13.94 -8.41
N ARG A 390 -0.25 -13.35 -7.20
CA ARG A 390 0.86 -12.65 -6.54
C ARG A 390 2.03 -13.58 -6.25
N ARG A 391 1.78 -14.81 -5.75
CA ARG A 391 2.83 -15.83 -5.54
C ARG A 391 3.51 -16.24 -6.84
N MET A 392 2.76 -16.42 -7.92
CA MET A 392 3.32 -16.75 -9.25
C MET A 392 4.25 -15.63 -9.76
N ARG A 393 3.90 -14.36 -9.51
CA ARG A 393 4.74 -13.19 -9.81
C ARG A 393 5.92 -13.03 -8.85
N ALA A 394 5.80 -13.52 -7.64
CA ALA A 394 6.82 -13.41 -6.60
C ALA A 394 8.06 -14.30 -6.87
N GLN A 395 7.88 -15.43 -7.51
CA GLN A 395 8.98 -16.39 -7.74
C GLN A 395 10.14 -15.81 -8.55
N PRO A 396 9.94 -15.05 -9.65
CA PRO A 396 11.02 -14.36 -10.34
C PRO A 396 11.71 -13.30 -9.48
N LEU A 397 10.95 -12.57 -8.64
CA LEU A 397 11.48 -11.52 -7.76
C LEU A 397 12.37 -12.08 -6.65
N GLN A 398 12.08 -13.28 -6.15
CA GLN A 398 12.97 -13.96 -5.21
C GLN A 398 14.35 -14.18 -5.84
N GLY A 399 14.40 -14.63 -7.09
CA GLY A 399 15.66 -14.79 -7.82
C GLY A 399 16.43 -13.47 -7.99
N VAL A 400 15.73 -12.36 -8.23
CA VAL A 400 16.33 -11.01 -8.25
C VAL A 400 16.93 -10.69 -6.87
N ALA A 401 16.14 -10.83 -5.80
CA ALA A 401 16.60 -10.51 -4.44
C ALA A 401 17.86 -11.30 -4.05
N ASP A 402 17.94 -12.57 -4.45
CA ASP A 402 19.10 -13.41 -4.18
C ASP A 402 20.32 -12.98 -5.01
N ARG A 403 20.15 -12.54 -6.27
CA ARG A 403 21.25 -11.93 -7.05
C ARG A 403 21.73 -10.62 -6.41
N LEU A 404 20.81 -9.76 -5.95
CA LEU A 404 21.18 -8.53 -5.25
C LEU A 404 21.96 -8.83 -3.97
N ARG A 405 21.55 -9.83 -3.18
CA ARG A 405 22.31 -10.28 -1.99
C ARG A 405 23.71 -10.76 -2.35
N ALA A 406 23.82 -11.59 -3.38
CA ALA A 406 25.11 -12.09 -3.84
C ALA A 406 26.04 -10.96 -4.30
N GLU A 407 25.51 -10.00 -5.05
CA GLU A 407 26.26 -8.85 -5.53
C GLU A 407 26.74 -7.96 -4.37
N VAL A 408 25.89 -7.65 -3.41
CA VAL A 408 26.25 -6.91 -2.19
C VAL A 408 27.40 -7.59 -1.43
N ILE A 409 27.34 -8.92 -1.29
CA ILE A 409 28.41 -9.67 -0.62
C ILE A 409 29.72 -9.53 -1.39
N ARG A 410 29.71 -9.68 -2.72
CA ARG A 410 30.93 -9.54 -3.55
C ARG A 410 31.53 -8.16 -3.46
N MET A 411 30.71 -7.11 -3.69
CA MET A 411 31.19 -5.72 -3.74
C MET A 411 31.69 -5.23 -2.37
N THR A 412 31.04 -5.60 -1.28
CA THR A 412 31.48 -5.19 0.07
C THR A 412 32.74 -5.96 0.52
N THR A 413 32.89 -7.22 0.12
CA THR A 413 34.12 -7.99 0.37
C THR A 413 35.30 -7.42 -0.42
N GLU A 414 35.12 -7.12 -1.72
CA GLU A 414 36.14 -6.50 -2.55
C GLU A 414 36.59 -5.14 -1.99
N ALA A 415 35.62 -4.32 -1.54
CA ALA A 415 35.91 -3.04 -0.91
C ALA A 415 36.55 -3.17 0.49
N GLY A 416 36.53 -4.35 1.12
CA GLY A 416 36.94 -4.58 2.52
C GLY A 416 36.17 -3.73 3.53
N SER A 417 35.01 -3.22 3.14
CA SER A 417 34.24 -2.22 3.89
C SER A 417 32.80 -2.14 3.40
N GLY A 418 31.86 -1.94 4.33
CA GLY A 418 30.42 -1.79 3.98
C GLY A 418 29.52 -2.36 5.05
N HIS A 419 28.20 -2.37 4.76
CA HIS A 419 27.18 -2.84 5.68
C HIS A 419 26.35 -3.96 5.03
N PRO A 420 26.97 -5.13 4.71
CA PRO A 420 26.27 -6.18 3.97
C PRO A 420 24.99 -6.65 4.69
N THR A 421 25.02 -6.85 6.00
CA THR A 421 23.86 -7.36 6.76
C THR A 421 22.64 -6.44 6.69
N SER A 422 22.84 -5.11 6.65
CA SER A 422 21.77 -4.12 6.48
C SER A 422 21.23 -4.06 5.05
N CYS A 423 22.00 -4.51 4.06
CA CYS A 423 21.57 -4.66 2.68
C CYS A 423 20.76 -5.95 2.49
N LEU A 424 21.24 -7.05 3.06
CA LEU A 424 20.61 -8.36 2.94
C LEU A 424 19.19 -8.36 3.54
N SER A 425 18.92 -7.60 4.62
CA SER A 425 17.60 -7.50 5.24
C SER A 425 16.54 -6.90 4.31
N CYS A 426 16.89 -5.88 3.54
CA CYS A 426 15.93 -5.16 2.67
C CYS A 426 15.99 -5.57 1.18
N ALA A 427 16.71 -6.64 0.83
CA ALA A 427 16.88 -7.05 -0.57
C ALA A 427 15.53 -7.41 -1.24
N ASP A 428 14.61 -8.06 -0.53
CA ASP A 428 13.28 -8.41 -1.05
C ASP A 428 12.44 -7.14 -1.30
N ILE A 429 12.52 -6.18 -0.38
CA ILE A 429 11.85 -4.86 -0.51
C ILE A 429 12.37 -4.12 -1.74
N VAL A 430 13.70 -4.05 -1.90
CA VAL A 430 14.34 -3.36 -3.02
C VAL A 430 14.03 -4.05 -4.34
N ALA A 431 14.04 -5.40 -4.37
CA ALA A 431 13.64 -6.17 -5.56
C ALA A 431 12.18 -5.92 -5.94
N ALA A 432 11.26 -5.91 -4.96
CA ALA A 432 9.85 -5.60 -5.20
C ALA A 432 9.65 -4.18 -5.77
N LEU A 433 10.37 -3.21 -5.24
CA LEU A 433 10.28 -1.81 -5.69
C LEU A 433 10.80 -1.63 -7.12
N TYR A 434 12.06 -1.98 -7.39
CA TYR A 434 12.72 -1.69 -8.66
C TYR A 434 12.24 -2.57 -9.81
N PHE A 435 11.86 -3.82 -9.56
CA PHE A 435 11.55 -4.80 -10.61
C PHE A 435 10.06 -5.13 -10.73
N HIS A 436 9.20 -4.52 -9.89
CA HIS A 436 7.76 -4.74 -10.00
C HIS A 436 6.92 -3.47 -9.78
N GLU A 437 7.15 -2.73 -8.68
CA GLU A 437 6.19 -1.72 -8.23
C GLU A 437 6.42 -0.33 -8.81
N MET A 438 7.66 0.15 -8.80
CA MET A 438 7.98 1.50 -9.24
C MET A 438 7.75 1.67 -10.75
N ARG A 439 7.15 2.77 -11.10
CA ARG A 439 7.07 3.24 -12.49
C ARG A 439 8.33 4.05 -12.75
N TRP A 440 9.29 3.46 -13.42
CA TRP A 440 10.56 4.11 -13.75
C TRP A 440 11.19 3.54 -15.02
N ASP A 441 12.07 4.30 -15.64
CA ASP A 441 12.83 3.91 -16.83
C ASP A 441 14.32 3.96 -16.50
N PRO A 442 15.04 2.82 -16.50
CA PRO A 442 16.47 2.79 -16.20
C PRO A 442 17.35 3.57 -17.19
N SER A 443 16.82 4.03 -18.33
CA SER A 443 17.54 4.86 -19.30
C SER A 443 17.36 6.38 -19.09
N ALA A 444 16.52 6.82 -18.13
CA ALA A 444 16.11 8.21 -17.98
C ALA A 444 16.31 8.75 -16.56
N PRO A 445 17.56 8.84 -16.04
CA PRO A 445 17.79 9.33 -14.68
C PRO A 445 17.24 10.75 -14.49
N GLY A 446 16.63 11.00 -13.33
CA GLY A 446 16.11 12.33 -12.97
C GLY A 446 14.80 12.74 -13.65
N HIS A 447 14.13 11.84 -14.39
CA HIS A 447 12.82 12.14 -14.96
C HIS A 447 11.76 12.26 -13.87
N ARG A 448 11.04 13.39 -13.81
CA ARG A 448 10.17 13.73 -12.68
C ARG A 448 8.87 12.90 -12.60
N ASP A 449 8.35 12.40 -13.72
CA ASP A 449 7.12 11.59 -13.75
C ASP A 449 7.32 10.15 -13.24
N MET A 450 8.54 9.80 -12.85
CA MET A 450 8.87 8.49 -12.33
C MET A 450 8.74 8.40 -10.81
N ASP A 451 8.32 7.24 -10.32
CA ASP A 451 8.44 6.91 -8.90
C ASP A 451 9.92 6.89 -8.48
N ARG A 452 10.20 7.26 -7.24
CA ARG A 452 11.58 7.42 -6.73
C ARG A 452 11.78 6.68 -5.44
N LEU A 453 12.95 6.09 -5.24
CA LEU A 453 13.39 5.57 -3.97
C LEU A 453 14.41 6.52 -3.33
N LEU A 454 14.11 6.98 -2.12
CA LEU A 454 15.06 7.64 -1.23
C LEU A 454 15.53 6.63 -0.18
N LEU A 455 16.79 6.22 -0.25
CA LEU A 455 17.39 5.29 0.71
C LEU A 455 17.86 6.06 1.95
N SER A 456 16.96 6.27 2.93
CA SER A 456 17.25 7.03 4.15
C SER A 456 18.30 6.33 5.02
N LYS A 457 18.23 4.99 5.14
CA LYS A 457 19.30 4.16 5.72
C LYS A 457 20.50 4.08 4.78
N GLY A 458 21.15 5.23 4.53
CA GLY A 458 22.17 5.40 3.50
C GLY A 458 23.38 4.46 3.60
N HIS A 459 23.66 3.91 4.80
CA HIS A 459 24.69 2.89 4.98
C HIS A 459 24.41 1.59 4.19
N ALA A 460 23.16 1.37 3.76
CA ALA A 460 22.80 0.28 2.87
C ALA A 460 22.99 0.62 1.37
N ALA A 461 23.79 1.63 1.02
CA ALA A 461 24.10 1.99 -0.37
C ALA A 461 24.42 0.80 -1.29
N PRO A 462 25.15 -0.24 -0.88
CA PRO A 462 25.48 -1.36 -1.75
C PRO A 462 24.26 -2.05 -2.36
N ILE A 463 23.10 -2.12 -1.66
CA ILE A 463 21.89 -2.72 -2.24
C ILE A 463 21.28 -1.82 -3.32
N LEU A 464 21.38 -0.50 -3.20
CA LEU A 464 20.94 0.45 -4.22
C LEU A 464 21.78 0.28 -5.50
N TRP A 465 23.11 0.23 -5.34
CA TRP A 465 24.03 0.06 -6.45
C TRP A 465 23.82 -1.29 -7.17
N ALA A 466 23.63 -2.38 -6.41
CA ALA A 466 23.31 -3.69 -6.96
C ALA A 466 21.97 -3.66 -7.74
N ALA A 467 20.94 -3.00 -7.22
CA ALA A 467 19.65 -2.91 -7.91
C ALA A 467 19.70 -2.08 -9.19
N LEU A 468 20.40 -0.95 -9.18
CA LEU A 468 20.58 -0.09 -10.36
C LEU A 468 21.42 -0.80 -11.45
N HIS A 469 22.46 -1.53 -11.05
CA HIS A 469 23.29 -2.32 -11.97
C HIS A 469 22.49 -3.50 -12.57
N GLU A 470 21.77 -4.27 -11.74
CA GLU A 470 20.93 -5.39 -12.21
C GLU A 470 19.84 -4.91 -13.18
N ALA A 471 19.29 -3.70 -12.95
CA ALA A 471 18.30 -3.08 -13.85
C ALA A 471 18.91 -2.47 -15.13
N GLY A 472 20.24 -2.43 -15.26
CA GLY A 472 20.92 -1.77 -16.38
C GLY A 472 20.82 -0.25 -16.35
N ALA A 473 20.60 0.35 -15.19
CA ALA A 473 20.51 1.81 -15.01
C ALA A 473 21.89 2.47 -14.84
N ILE A 474 22.89 1.71 -14.44
CA ILE A 474 24.29 2.12 -14.32
C ILE A 474 25.19 1.05 -14.96
N ASP A 475 26.25 1.51 -15.64
CA ASP A 475 27.27 0.66 -16.23
C ASP A 475 28.53 0.53 -15.34
N THR A 476 28.60 1.29 -14.25
CA THR A 476 29.74 1.28 -13.32
C THR A 476 29.86 -0.08 -12.67
N ASP A 477 31.07 -0.68 -12.73
CA ASP A 477 31.36 -1.99 -12.13
C ASP A 477 31.14 -1.95 -10.60
N PRO A 478 30.21 -2.74 -10.04
CA PRO A 478 29.96 -2.82 -8.60
C PRO A 478 31.21 -3.10 -7.75
N MET A 479 32.23 -3.76 -8.32
CA MET A 479 33.49 -4.04 -7.63
C MET A 479 34.35 -2.79 -7.41
N THR A 480 33.93 -1.63 -7.93
CA THR A 480 34.58 -0.34 -7.66
C THR A 480 33.98 0.42 -6.46
N LEU A 481 33.09 -0.20 -5.70
CA LEU A 481 32.49 0.37 -4.50
C LEU A 481 33.56 1.03 -3.62
N ARG A 482 33.32 2.30 -3.23
CA ARG A 482 34.18 3.09 -2.33
C ARG A 482 35.60 3.39 -2.86
N ARG A 483 35.85 3.20 -4.15
CA ARG A 483 37.08 3.66 -4.78
C ARG A 483 36.99 5.14 -5.11
N ILE A 484 38.14 5.83 -5.06
CA ILE A 484 38.18 7.32 -5.23
C ILE A 484 37.71 7.79 -6.62
N ASP A 485 37.78 6.92 -7.60
CA ASP A 485 37.42 7.16 -9.01
C ASP A 485 36.07 6.54 -9.40
N SER A 486 35.26 6.11 -8.41
CA SER A 486 33.94 5.50 -8.62
C SER A 486 32.84 6.40 -8.06
N ASP A 487 31.70 6.46 -8.77
CA ASP A 487 30.47 7.11 -8.31
C ASP A 487 29.64 6.24 -7.35
N LEU A 488 30.12 5.01 -7.05
CA LEU A 488 29.50 4.10 -6.09
C LEU A 488 30.00 4.37 -4.68
N GLU A 489 29.50 5.47 -4.14
CA GLU A 489 29.87 5.92 -2.80
C GLU A 489 29.40 4.98 -1.69
N GLY A 490 30.07 5.01 -0.55
CA GLY A 490 29.70 4.22 0.64
C GLY A 490 28.36 4.61 1.28
N HIS A 491 27.93 5.83 1.01
CA HIS A 491 26.58 6.37 1.29
C HIS A 491 26.14 7.14 0.04
N PRO A 492 24.87 7.07 -0.37
CA PRO A 492 24.45 7.66 -1.64
C PRO A 492 24.61 9.18 -1.69
N THR A 493 25.15 9.68 -2.78
CA THR A 493 25.25 11.12 -3.07
C THR A 493 24.80 11.39 -4.51
N PRO A 494 24.39 12.63 -4.85
CA PRO A 494 24.04 13.02 -6.24
C PRO A 494 25.27 13.09 -7.20
N GLU A 495 26.38 12.48 -6.86
CA GLU A 495 27.43 12.11 -7.80
C GLU A 495 26.87 11.12 -8.83
N ASN A 496 26.06 10.19 -8.35
CA ASN A 496 25.27 9.30 -9.18
C ASN A 496 23.89 9.93 -9.47
N PRO A 497 23.47 10.06 -10.75
CA PRO A 497 22.27 10.78 -11.14
C PRO A 497 20.95 10.12 -10.68
N TRP A 498 21.01 8.89 -10.20
CA TRP A 498 19.86 8.20 -9.62
C TRP A 498 19.60 8.55 -8.14
N VAL A 499 20.50 9.30 -7.52
CA VAL A 499 20.41 9.71 -6.12
C VAL A 499 19.94 11.16 -6.04
N PRO A 500 18.69 11.41 -5.64
CA PRO A 500 18.16 12.79 -5.62
C PRO A 500 18.70 13.64 -4.48
N ALA A 501 19.14 13.03 -3.37
CA ALA A 501 19.71 13.69 -2.22
C ALA A 501 20.69 12.77 -1.49
N ALA A 502 21.75 13.33 -0.91
CA ALA A 502 22.69 12.60 -0.09
C ALA A 502 22.02 12.09 1.20
N THR A 503 22.31 10.84 1.55
CA THR A 503 21.85 10.22 2.79
C THR A 503 23.00 9.58 3.56
N GLY A 504 22.73 9.12 4.79
CA GLY A 504 23.76 8.54 5.67
C GLY A 504 23.76 9.14 7.06
N SER A 505 23.40 10.44 7.20
CA SER A 505 22.95 10.98 8.47
C SER A 505 21.47 10.62 8.63
N LEU A 506 21.21 9.73 9.61
CA LEU A 506 19.88 9.09 9.75
C LEU A 506 18.78 10.11 10.12
N GLY A 507 17.54 9.76 9.83
CA GLY A 507 16.35 10.57 10.16
C GLY A 507 16.04 11.71 9.19
N GLN A 508 16.78 11.85 8.08
CA GLN A 508 16.62 12.96 7.14
C GLN A 508 15.79 12.63 5.89
N GLY A 509 15.81 11.36 5.46
CA GLY A 509 15.21 10.96 4.21
C GLY A 509 13.71 11.26 4.12
N LEU A 510 12.97 11.09 5.20
CA LEU A 510 11.51 11.30 5.17
C LEU A 510 11.15 12.77 4.96
N SER A 511 11.89 13.72 5.54
CA SER A 511 11.67 15.15 5.30
C SER A 511 12.00 15.56 3.86
N VAL A 512 13.05 14.99 3.27
CA VAL A 512 13.40 15.18 1.86
C VAL A 512 12.30 14.60 0.95
N ALA A 513 11.79 13.41 1.25
CA ALA A 513 10.67 12.80 0.54
C ALA A 513 9.40 13.68 0.58
N ASN A 514 9.12 14.30 1.73
CA ASN A 514 8.01 15.25 1.87
C ASN A 514 8.18 16.45 0.93
N GLY A 515 9.37 17.02 0.85
CA GLY A 515 9.66 18.13 -0.05
C GLY A 515 9.51 17.77 -1.52
N MET A 516 9.94 16.56 -1.92
CA MET A 516 9.74 16.04 -3.28
C MET A 516 8.26 15.87 -3.61
N ALA A 517 7.48 15.28 -2.70
CA ALA A 517 6.04 15.10 -2.89
C ALA A 517 5.27 16.44 -2.94
N LEU A 518 5.72 17.45 -2.19
CA LEU A 518 5.20 18.81 -2.30
C LEU A 518 5.46 19.40 -3.67
N ALA A 519 6.67 19.27 -4.19
CA ALA A 519 7.02 19.76 -5.53
C ALA A 519 6.18 19.08 -6.61
N ASP A 520 6.01 17.78 -6.53
CA ASP A 520 5.19 17.01 -7.48
C ASP A 520 3.72 17.44 -7.42
N ARG A 521 3.17 17.64 -6.22
CA ARG A 521 1.80 18.15 -6.05
C ARG A 521 1.61 19.55 -6.67
N LEU A 522 2.59 20.45 -6.49
CA LEU A 522 2.56 21.78 -7.06
C LEU A 522 2.62 21.76 -8.60
N ASP A 523 3.24 20.75 -9.18
CA ASP A 523 3.38 20.57 -10.64
C ASP A 523 2.33 19.63 -11.24
N GLY A 524 1.41 19.06 -10.41
CA GLY A 524 0.40 18.11 -10.88
C GLY A 524 0.98 16.75 -11.29
N ILE A 525 2.14 16.37 -10.77
CA ILE A 525 2.82 15.09 -11.02
C ILE A 525 2.33 14.03 -10.05
N GLU A 526 1.98 12.85 -10.57
CA GLU A 526 1.47 11.73 -9.76
C GLU A 526 2.55 10.70 -9.37
N ALA A 527 3.80 11.07 -9.36
CA ALA A 527 4.89 10.19 -8.94
C ALA A 527 4.83 9.93 -7.42
N ARG A 528 5.21 8.71 -7.02
CA ARG A 528 5.35 8.35 -5.60
C ARG A 528 6.81 8.46 -5.19
N THR A 529 7.02 8.89 -3.95
CA THR A 529 8.34 8.88 -3.30
C THR A 529 8.35 7.84 -2.21
N PHE A 530 9.09 6.76 -2.42
CA PHE A 530 9.35 5.72 -1.43
C PHE A 530 10.56 6.13 -0.59
N CYS A 531 10.44 6.07 0.74
CA CYS A 531 11.53 6.34 1.68
C CYS A 531 11.82 5.08 2.48
N LEU A 532 12.96 4.42 2.20
CA LEU A 532 13.39 3.22 2.93
C LEU A 532 14.26 3.59 4.13
N MET A 533 13.72 3.35 5.32
CA MET A 533 14.31 3.68 6.62
C MET A 533 14.65 2.42 7.42
N GLY A 534 15.52 2.55 8.43
CA GLY A 534 15.73 1.51 9.43
C GLY A 534 14.84 1.70 10.67
N ASP A 535 14.65 0.62 11.43
CA ASP A 535 13.93 0.65 12.72
C ASP A 535 14.64 1.50 13.77
N GLY A 536 15.96 1.37 13.89
CA GLY A 536 16.80 2.22 14.75
C GLY A 536 16.76 3.70 14.35
N GLU A 537 16.64 3.99 13.06
CA GLU A 537 16.47 5.35 12.53
C GLU A 537 15.18 6.02 13.03
N CYS A 538 14.14 5.25 13.33
CA CYS A 538 12.91 5.77 13.92
C CYS A 538 13.07 6.28 15.37
N SER A 539 14.28 6.20 15.95
CA SER A 539 14.64 6.86 17.20
C SER A 539 14.95 8.34 17.01
N GLU A 540 15.23 8.80 15.78
CA GLU A 540 15.45 10.20 15.47
C GLU A 540 14.14 11.02 15.58
N GLY A 541 14.23 12.18 16.29
CA GLY A 541 13.07 13.06 16.44
C GLY A 541 12.57 13.63 15.12
N SER A 542 13.46 13.88 14.18
CA SER A 542 13.17 14.41 12.85
C SER A 542 12.26 13.50 11.99
N VAL A 543 12.29 12.18 12.23
CA VAL A 543 11.34 11.24 11.59
C VAL A 543 9.89 11.60 11.98
N TRP A 544 9.67 11.93 13.25
CA TRP A 544 8.32 12.25 13.77
C TRP A 544 7.88 13.67 13.42
N GLU A 545 8.81 14.64 13.36
CA GLU A 545 8.56 15.96 12.76
C GLU A 545 8.06 15.79 11.31
N SER A 546 8.74 14.95 10.54
CA SER A 546 8.43 14.68 9.14
C SER A 546 7.12 13.92 8.98
N ALA A 547 6.82 12.97 9.86
CA ALA A 547 5.57 12.21 9.85
C ALA A 547 4.36 13.11 10.11
N GLN A 548 4.46 14.02 11.08
CA GLN A 548 3.43 15.02 11.34
C GLN A 548 3.23 15.92 10.12
N PHE A 549 4.30 16.48 9.60
CA PHE A 549 4.23 17.39 8.46
C PHE A 549 3.58 16.74 7.22
N ALA A 550 3.91 15.49 6.91
CA ALA A 550 3.31 14.77 5.79
C ALA A 550 1.80 14.58 5.95
N ALA A 551 1.35 14.24 7.16
CA ALA A 551 -0.06 14.07 7.47
C ALA A 551 -0.82 15.41 7.43
N ASP A 552 -0.29 16.46 8.05
CA ASP A 552 -0.88 17.82 8.08
C ASP A 552 -1.04 18.40 6.66
N ASN A 553 -0.13 18.03 5.75
CA ASN A 553 -0.18 18.48 4.36
C ASN A 553 -0.84 17.46 3.41
N GLY A 554 -1.35 16.33 3.90
CA GLY A 554 -2.03 15.32 3.08
C GLY A 554 -1.16 14.74 1.96
N LEU A 555 0.12 14.40 2.23
CA LEU A 555 1.08 13.93 1.24
C LEU A 555 0.88 12.43 0.94
N ALA A 556 -0.24 12.08 0.32
CA ALA A 556 -0.63 10.69 0.02
C ALA A 556 0.35 9.93 -0.89
N ARG A 557 1.25 10.63 -1.60
CA ARG A 557 2.25 10.02 -2.49
C ARG A 557 3.58 9.71 -1.79
N VAL A 558 3.69 9.97 -0.47
CA VAL A 558 4.84 9.56 0.35
C VAL A 558 4.57 8.18 0.94
N VAL A 559 5.48 7.26 0.68
CA VAL A 559 5.45 5.89 1.22
C VAL A 559 6.71 5.64 2.03
N ALA A 560 6.60 5.64 3.35
CA ALA A 560 7.69 5.26 4.25
C ALA A 560 7.71 3.73 4.38
N ILE A 561 8.88 3.12 4.17
CA ILE A 561 9.08 1.68 4.38
C ILE A 561 10.12 1.52 5.47
N ILE A 562 9.75 0.86 6.56
CA ILE A 562 10.62 0.64 7.72
C ILE A 562 11.14 -0.80 7.68
N ASP A 563 12.43 -0.96 7.44
CA ASP A 563 13.15 -2.24 7.53
C ASP A 563 13.37 -2.61 9.00
N ALA A 564 12.35 -3.25 9.60
CA ALA A 564 12.31 -3.62 11.01
C ALA A 564 13.06 -4.94 11.24
N ASN A 565 14.40 -4.87 11.12
CA ASN A 565 15.27 -6.05 11.24
C ASN A 565 15.71 -6.37 12.68
N GLY A 566 15.30 -5.58 13.66
CA GLY A 566 15.48 -5.81 15.09
C GLY A 566 16.86 -5.50 15.66
N LEU A 567 17.82 -5.04 14.84
CA LEU A 567 19.20 -4.80 15.25
C LEU A 567 19.72 -3.43 14.79
N GLU A 568 20.26 -2.66 15.73
CA GLU A 568 21.04 -1.43 15.50
C GLU A 568 22.53 -1.73 15.32
N GLN A 569 23.37 -0.68 15.41
CA GLN A 569 24.81 -0.80 15.33
C GLN A 569 25.42 -1.49 16.56
N SER A 570 24.89 -1.24 17.75
CA SER A 570 25.48 -1.64 19.03
C SER A 570 24.65 -2.66 19.81
N GLY A 571 23.66 -3.29 19.18
CA GLY A 571 22.80 -4.28 19.80
C GLY A 571 21.38 -4.29 19.28
N PRO A 572 20.43 -4.86 20.03
CA PRO A 572 19.03 -4.90 19.61
C PRO A 572 18.40 -3.51 19.46
N ALA A 573 17.55 -3.35 18.45
CA ALA A 573 16.71 -2.17 18.31
C ALA A 573 15.74 -2.05 19.51
N PRO A 574 15.27 -0.83 19.87
CA PRO A 574 14.49 -0.60 21.09
C PRO A 574 13.24 -1.48 21.23
N TYR A 575 12.64 -1.86 20.12
CA TYR A 575 11.42 -2.68 20.09
C TYR A 575 11.64 -4.06 19.46
N GLY A 576 12.87 -4.39 19.07
CA GLY A 576 13.18 -5.65 18.39
C GLY A 576 12.29 -5.85 17.17
N HIS A 577 11.61 -7.01 17.09
CA HIS A 577 10.66 -7.32 16.03
C HIS A 577 9.20 -6.96 16.37
N ASP A 578 8.93 -6.18 17.41
CA ASP A 578 7.59 -5.66 17.69
C ASP A 578 7.29 -4.44 16.79
N THR A 579 6.80 -4.74 15.59
CA THR A 579 6.44 -3.74 14.58
C THR A 579 5.27 -2.86 15.00
N SER A 580 4.45 -3.33 15.94
CA SER A 580 3.20 -2.67 16.36
C SER A 580 3.45 -1.29 16.99
N VAL A 581 4.58 -1.12 17.69
CA VAL A 581 4.93 0.15 18.34
C VAL A 581 5.24 1.23 17.29
N VAL A 582 6.04 0.91 16.28
CA VAL A 582 6.39 1.86 15.21
C VAL A 582 5.16 2.17 14.36
N ALA A 583 4.39 1.15 13.97
CA ALA A 583 3.14 1.32 13.23
C ALA A 583 2.12 2.15 14.01
N GLY A 584 1.99 1.90 15.33
CA GLY A 584 1.12 2.66 16.22
C GLY A 584 1.47 4.15 16.28
N ARG A 585 2.76 4.51 16.27
CA ARG A 585 3.21 5.91 16.21
C ARG A 585 2.82 6.57 14.90
N PHE A 586 3.08 5.96 13.75
CA PHE A 586 2.65 6.49 12.45
C PHE A 586 1.13 6.68 12.38
N ARG A 587 0.34 5.72 12.88
CA ARG A 587 -1.13 5.83 12.98
C ARG A 587 -1.56 7.03 13.83
N ALA A 588 -0.84 7.29 14.94
CA ALA A 588 -1.12 8.44 15.80
C ALA A 588 -0.88 9.80 15.11
N PHE A 589 0.03 9.85 14.13
CA PHE A 589 0.24 11.01 13.27
C PHE A 589 -0.71 11.08 12.06
N GLY A 590 -1.68 10.16 11.91
CA GLY A 590 -2.66 10.18 10.81
C GLY A 590 -2.23 9.43 9.55
N TRP A 591 -1.18 8.60 9.61
CA TRP A 591 -0.74 7.75 8.50
C TRP A 591 -1.54 6.45 8.42
N CYS A 592 -1.72 5.93 7.20
CA CYS A 592 -2.09 4.53 6.99
C CYS A 592 -0.85 3.66 7.26
N ALA A 593 -0.79 3.00 8.44
CA ALA A 593 0.36 2.16 8.80
C ALA A 593 -0.02 0.68 8.77
N ILE A 594 0.75 -0.11 7.98
CA ILE A 594 0.51 -1.52 7.70
C ILE A 594 1.76 -2.32 8.11
N GLU A 595 1.54 -3.42 8.80
CA GLU A 595 2.60 -4.32 9.27
C GLU A 595 2.62 -5.56 8.38
N ILE A 596 3.81 -5.98 7.92
CA ILE A 596 4.00 -7.11 7.02
C ILE A 596 5.23 -7.95 7.38
N ASP A 597 5.29 -9.17 6.88
CA ASP A 597 6.55 -9.90 6.74
C ASP A 597 7.29 -9.37 5.51
N GLY A 598 8.42 -8.70 5.73
CA GLY A 598 9.23 -8.07 4.67
C GLY A 598 9.95 -9.07 3.75
N HIS A 599 9.87 -10.37 4.06
CA HIS A 599 10.39 -11.46 3.24
C HIS A 599 9.28 -12.24 2.50
N ASP A 600 8.00 -11.94 2.75
CA ASP A 600 6.88 -12.49 1.98
C ASP A 600 6.52 -11.56 0.81
N PHE A 601 6.91 -11.92 -0.42
CA PHE A 601 6.57 -11.16 -1.62
C PHE A 601 5.04 -11.04 -1.84
N GLY A 602 4.25 -11.99 -1.35
CA GLY A 602 2.78 -11.90 -1.43
C GLY A 602 2.23 -10.73 -0.61
N GLU A 603 2.75 -10.54 0.61
CA GLU A 603 2.39 -9.42 1.48
C GLU A 603 2.97 -8.10 0.93
N LEU A 604 4.26 -8.09 0.56
CA LEU A 604 4.93 -6.93 -0.03
C LEU A 604 4.17 -6.38 -1.24
N LEU A 605 3.88 -7.23 -2.25
CA LEU A 605 3.19 -6.81 -3.46
C LEU A 605 1.75 -6.35 -3.18
N THR A 606 1.07 -7.00 -2.23
CA THR A 606 -0.29 -6.60 -1.82
C THR A 606 -0.32 -5.19 -1.27
N VAL A 607 0.58 -4.89 -0.33
CA VAL A 607 0.61 -3.59 0.34
C VAL A 607 1.09 -2.50 -0.60
N LEU A 608 2.11 -2.78 -1.42
CA LEU A 608 2.61 -1.83 -2.41
C LEU A 608 1.53 -1.43 -3.44
N GLU A 609 0.70 -2.38 -3.91
CA GLU A 609 -0.45 -2.08 -4.76
C GLU A 609 -1.47 -1.16 -4.06
N GLN A 610 -1.75 -1.39 -2.77
CA GLN A 610 -2.68 -0.56 -2.00
C GLN A 610 -2.21 0.89 -1.87
N THR A 611 -0.89 1.14 -1.88
CA THR A 611 -0.36 2.52 -1.81
C THR A 611 -0.74 3.41 -2.99
N ARG A 612 -1.23 2.84 -4.09
CA ARG A 612 -1.62 3.59 -5.30
C ARG A 612 -2.91 4.39 -5.12
N GLU A 613 -3.80 3.92 -4.26
CA GLU A 613 -5.17 4.44 -4.10
C GLU A 613 -5.40 5.17 -2.78
N THR A 614 -4.36 5.31 -1.94
CA THR A 614 -4.50 5.95 -0.63
C THR A 614 -4.66 7.47 -0.74
N THR A 615 -5.42 8.04 0.18
CA THR A 615 -5.61 9.49 0.34
C THR A 615 -4.80 10.08 1.49
N ALA A 616 -4.04 9.25 2.21
CA ALA A 616 -3.16 9.62 3.30
C ALA A 616 -1.74 9.04 3.05
N PRO A 617 -0.69 9.58 3.64
CA PRO A 617 0.64 8.98 3.57
C PRO A 617 0.65 7.57 4.18
N VAL A 618 1.48 6.68 3.62
CA VAL A 618 1.52 5.26 3.99
C VAL A 618 2.85 4.92 4.67
N ALA A 619 2.77 4.21 5.80
CA ALA A 619 3.93 3.61 6.47
C ALA A 619 3.82 2.07 6.41
N ILE A 620 4.75 1.43 5.73
CA ILE A 620 4.88 -0.03 5.66
C ILE A 620 5.96 -0.44 6.67
N VAL A 621 5.56 -1.08 7.77
CA VAL A 621 6.50 -1.59 8.77
C VAL A 621 6.78 -3.05 8.44
N ALA A 622 7.86 -3.29 7.74
CA ALA A 622 8.25 -4.60 7.23
C ALA A 622 9.17 -5.31 8.24
N ARG A 623 8.68 -6.36 8.87
CA ARG A 623 9.50 -7.23 9.71
C ARG A 623 10.46 -8.00 8.85
N THR A 624 11.76 -7.81 9.07
CA THR A 624 12.84 -8.45 8.31
C THR A 624 13.87 -9.08 9.25
N VAL A 625 14.86 -9.74 8.67
CA VAL A 625 15.97 -10.34 9.42
C VAL A 625 17.29 -9.77 8.92
N LYS A 626 18.06 -9.13 9.80
CA LYS A 626 19.40 -8.62 9.48
C LYS A 626 20.32 -9.74 9.04
N GLY A 627 20.97 -9.61 7.88
CA GLY A 627 21.81 -10.68 7.32
C GLY A 627 21.06 -11.81 6.61
N LYS A 628 19.81 -11.58 6.19
CA LYS A 628 18.93 -12.56 5.54
C LYS A 628 19.59 -13.33 4.41
N GLY A 629 19.41 -14.66 4.41
CA GLY A 629 19.92 -15.58 3.40
C GLY A 629 21.29 -16.18 3.71
N VAL A 630 21.95 -15.78 4.82
CA VAL A 630 23.25 -16.30 5.24
C VAL A 630 23.19 -16.71 6.72
N SER A 631 23.24 -18.01 6.98
CA SER A 631 22.92 -18.59 8.30
C SER A 631 23.75 -18.04 9.45
N PHE A 632 25.03 -17.72 9.23
CA PHE A 632 25.91 -17.19 10.27
C PHE A 632 25.80 -15.67 10.44
N LEU A 633 25.03 -14.97 9.58
CA LEU A 633 24.77 -13.55 9.66
C LEU A 633 23.34 -13.24 10.13
N GLU A 634 22.37 -14.15 9.92
CA GLU A 634 20.96 -13.92 10.26
C GLU A 634 20.78 -13.64 11.76
N GLY A 635 20.35 -12.41 12.09
CA GLY A 635 20.10 -11.99 13.47
C GLY A 635 21.35 -11.94 14.35
N ALA A 636 22.55 -12.05 13.77
CA ALA A 636 23.79 -12.08 14.53
C ALA A 636 24.26 -10.65 14.86
N ASP A 637 24.59 -10.41 16.13
CA ASP A 637 25.17 -9.16 16.60
C ASP A 637 26.65 -9.01 16.18
N GLY A 638 27.14 -7.77 16.11
CA GLY A 638 28.54 -7.45 15.76
C GLY A 638 28.87 -7.43 14.26
N TRP A 639 27.86 -7.57 13.38
CA TRP A 639 28.02 -7.56 11.91
C TRP A 639 27.51 -6.29 11.24
N HIS A 640 27.15 -5.25 11.97
CA HIS A 640 26.51 -4.06 11.38
C HIS A 640 27.37 -3.37 10.31
N GLY A 641 28.62 -3.07 10.58
CA GLY A 641 29.54 -2.36 9.68
C GLY A 641 30.74 -3.19 9.26
N LYS A 642 30.65 -4.52 9.33
CA LYS A 642 31.75 -5.45 9.05
C LYS A 642 31.54 -6.11 7.68
N ALA A 643 32.47 -5.92 6.75
CA ALA A 643 32.53 -6.68 5.52
C ALA A 643 33.02 -8.12 5.81
N LEU A 644 32.65 -9.07 4.96
CA LEU A 644 33.12 -10.44 5.01
C LEU A 644 34.55 -10.51 4.47
N ASP A 645 35.35 -11.47 4.95
CA ASP A 645 36.57 -11.86 4.29
C ASP A 645 36.27 -12.84 3.13
N GLU A 646 37.30 -13.27 2.39
CA GLU A 646 37.13 -14.13 1.22
C GLU A 646 36.54 -15.52 1.57
N GLU A 647 36.91 -16.09 2.72
CA GLU A 647 36.37 -17.38 3.15
C GLU A 647 34.91 -17.25 3.60
N GLU A 648 34.59 -16.21 4.36
CA GLU A 648 33.24 -15.87 4.79
C GLU A 648 32.34 -15.57 3.58
N ARG A 649 32.86 -14.84 2.56
CA ARG A 649 32.17 -14.57 1.29
C ARG A 649 31.79 -15.85 0.57
N ASP A 650 32.76 -16.75 0.34
CA ASP A 650 32.54 -17.97 -0.41
C ASP A 650 31.51 -18.87 0.29
N LYS A 651 31.54 -18.90 1.61
CA LYS A 651 30.58 -19.58 2.45
C LYS A 651 29.15 -18.96 2.33
N ALA A 652 29.07 -17.65 2.39
CA ALA A 652 27.81 -16.93 2.25
C ALA A 652 27.19 -17.12 0.85
N LEU A 653 28.01 -17.04 -0.20
CA LEU A 653 27.55 -17.25 -1.58
C LEU A 653 27.10 -18.70 -1.85
N ALA A 654 27.64 -19.68 -1.11
CA ALA A 654 27.19 -21.07 -1.21
C ALA A 654 25.81 -21.30 -0.54
N GLU A 655 25.42 -20.48 0.41
CA GLU A 655 24.10 -20.56 1.08
C GLU A 655 23.00 -19.83 0.30
N ILE A 656 23.34 -18.77 -0.41
CA ILE A 656 22.37 -18.05 -1.25
C ILE A 656 22.03 -18.94 -2.43
N ALA A 657 20.74 -19.24 -2.63
CA ALA A 657 20.27 -20.07 -3.72
C ALA A 657 20.88 -19.63 -5.06
N ALA A 658 21.37 -20.58 -5.85
CA ALA A 658 21.91 -20.27 -7.17
C ALA A 658 20.82 -19.56 -7.98
N PRO A 659 21.02 -18.32 -8.43
CA PRO A 659 20.00 -17.60 -9.16
C PRO A 659 19.61 -18.34 -10.42
N ASP A 660 18.32 -18.55 -10.64
CA ASP A 660 17.81 -19.04 -11.92
C ASP A 660 18.09 -17.97 -12.98
N ILE A 661 19.17 -18.18 -13.75
CA ILE A 661 19.67 -17.21 -14.74
C ILE A 661 18.65 -16.98 -15.88
N GLY A 662 17.58 -17.78 -15.93
CA GLY A 662 16.55 -17.73 -16.97
C GLY A 662 15.42 -16.70 -16.74
N ALA A 663 15.25 -16.20 -15.55
CA ALA A 663 14.15 -15.26 -15.23
C ALA A 663 14.68 -13.83 -15.09
N THR A 664 14.80 -13.11 -16.19
CA THR A 664 14.98 -11.64 -16.16
C THR A 664 13.63 -11.00 -15.90
N VAL A 665 13.48 -10.35 -14.74
CA VAL A 665 12.36 -9.45 -14.47
C VAL A 665 12.77 -8.06 -14.98
N GLU A 666 12.07 -7.56 -15.99
CA GLU A 666 12.33 -6.20 -16.48
C GLU A 666 11.64 -5.17 -15.59
N PRO A 667 12.31 -4.02 -15.31
CA PRO A 667 11.69 -2.89 -14.64
C PRO A 667 10.43 -2.42 -15.38
N ARG A 668 9.43 -1.95 -14.64
CA ARG A 668 8.21 -1.38 -15.23
C ARG A 668 8.52 -0.03 -15.88
N ARG A 669 8.73 -0.03 -17.19
CA ARG A 669 9.04 1.20 -17.93
C ARG A 669 7.82 2.12 -18.04
N VAL A 670 8.05 3.39 -17.81
CA VAL A 670 7.08 4.46 -18.13
C VAL A 670 7.48 5.04 -19.48
N PRO A 671 6.55 5.17 -20.46
CA PRO A 671 6.85 5.94 -21.64
C PRO A 671 7.25 7.36 -21.22
N ALA A 672 8.37 7.87 -21.72
CA ALA A 672 8.79 9.25 -21.48
C ALA A 672 7.74 10.20 -22.07
N SER A 673 6.79 10.63 -21.25
CA SER A 673 5.84 11.67 -21.61
C SER A 673 6.49 13.01 -21.31
N GLY A 674 6.93 13.70 -22.37
CA GLY A 674 7.33 15.11 -22.31
C GLY A 674 8.61 15.36 -21.47
N GLY A 675 9.59 16.03 -22.06
CA GLY A 675 10.86 16.31 -21.39
C GLY A 675 10.69 16.93 -20.00
N VAL A 676 11.66 16.64 -19.14
CA VAL A 676 11.86 17.34 -17.86
C VAL A 676 11.66 18.83 -18.12
N PRO A 677 10.75 19.53 -17.41
CA PRO A 677 10.79 20.98 -17.45
C PRO A 677 12.21 21.37 -17.06
N ALA A 678 12.95 21.96 -17.96
CA ALA A 678 14.26 22.49 -17.63
C ALA A 678 14.07 23.31 -16.35
N ALA A 679 14.87 23.03 -15.33
CA ALA A 679 14.94 23.92 -14.18
C ALA A 679 15.01 25.32 -14.78
N ASP A 680 14.05 26.20 -14.40
CA ASP A 680 13.96 27.54 -14.94
C ASP A 680 15.38 28.09 -15.05
N THR A 681 15.91 28.12 -16.30
CA THR A 681 17.18 28.80 -16.56
C THR A 681 16.96 30.20 -16.03
N PRO A 682 17.86 30.77 -15.24
CA PRO A 682 17.66 32.08 -14.67
C PRO A 682 17.58 33.05 -15.86
N GLU A 683 16.36 33.26 -16.39
CA GLU A 683 16.13 34.47 -17.17
C GLU A 683 16.60 35.60 -16.27
N ARG A 684 17.36 36.53 -16.84
CA ARG A 684 17.74 37.76 -16.14
C ARG A 684 16.45 38.51 -15.86
N HIS A 685 15.84 38.18 -14.69
CA HIS A 685 14.67 38.90 -14.23
C HIS A 685 15.08 40.34 -13.96
N GLU A 686 14.35 41.28 -14.52
CA GLU A 686 14.55 42.70 -14.19
C GLU A 686 14.53 42.90 -12.68
N PRO A 687 15.35 43.80 -12.13
CA PRO A 687 15.31 44.13 -10.72
C PRO A 687 13.88 44.43 -10.24
N ILE A 688 13.50 43.91 -9.06
CA ILE A 688 12.21 44.28 -8.46
C ILE A 688 12.20 45.78 -8.15
N GLU A 689 11.02 46.38 -8.18
CA GLU A 689 10.86 47.80 -7.81
C GLU A 689 11.06 47.93 -6.29
N VAL A 690 11.88 48.90 -5.87
CA VAL A 690 12.18 49.19 -4.45
C VAL A 690 11.56 50.54 -4.08
N ASP A 691 10.66 50.53 -3.07
CA ASP A 691 9.81 51.69 -2.73
C ASP A 691 10.32 52.50 -1.55
N TYR A 692 11.61 52.36 -1.17
CA TYR A 692 12.17 53.09 0.01
C TYR A 692 12.99 54.27 -0.40
N ALA A 693 12.81 55.36 0.36
CA ALA A 693 13.63 56.59 0.20
C ALA A 693 14.74 56.63 1.28
N ARG A 694 15.86 57.33 0.92
CA ARG A 694 16.92 57.55 1.92
C ARG A 694 16.37 58.28 3.13
N GLY A 695 16.70 57.75 4.32
CA GLY A 695 16.25 58.25 5.62
C GLY A 695 14.98 57.60 6.16
N ASP A 696 14.30 56.72 5.34
CA ASP A 696 13.20 55.90 5.86
C ASP A 696 13.73 54.94 6.95
N GLU A 697 12.89 54.64 7.95
CA GLU A 697 13.20 53.72 9.04
C GLU A 697 12.52 52.38 8.84
N VAL A 698 13.24 51.37 8.31
CA VAL A 698 12.69 50.04 7.93
C VAL A 698 13.56 48.90 8.45
N ALA A 699 12.96 47.87 8.98
CA ALA A 699 13.70 46.67 9.40
C ALA A 699 14.02 45.79 8.17
N THR A 700 15.25 45.22 8.10
CA THR A 700 15.69 44.37 6.99
C THR A 700 14.79 43.13 6.81
N ARG A 701 14.26 42.57 7.90
CA ARG A 701 13.25 41.48 7.82
C ARG A 701 11.94 41.92 7.17
N THR A 702 11.53 43.19 7.30
CA THR A 702 10.32 43.72 6.66
C THR A 702 10.51 43.84 5.14
N ALA A 703 11.66 44.35 4.73
CA ALA A 703 12.05 44.42 3.32
C ALA A 703 12.22 43.01 2.69
N PHE A 704 12.76 42.05 3.44
CA PHE A 704 12.81 40.66 3.02
C PHE A 704 11.40 40.12 2.71
N GLY A 705 10.43 40.32 3.62
CA GLY A 705 9.05 39.87 3.41
C GLY A 705 8.38 40.55 2.20
N SER A 706 8.63 41.89 2.00
CA SER A 706 8.18 42.61 0.79
C SER A 706 8.78 42.04 -0.48
N ALA A 707 10.09 41.75 -0.48
CA ALA A 707 10.78 41.14 -1.63
C ALA A 707 10.19 39.76 -1.99
N LEU A 708 9.86 38.90 -1.00
CA LEU A 708 9.25 37.59 -1.25
C LEU A 708 7.90 37.72 -1.97
N VAL A 709 7.06 38.69 -1.58
CA VAL A 709 5.77 38.94 -2.23
C VAL A 709 5.99 39.37 -3.69
N LYS A 710 6.84 40.37 -3.94
CA LYS A 710 7.17 40.86 -5.28
C LYS A 710 7.77 39.75 -6.17
N LEU A 711 8.62 38.92 -5.61
CA LEU A 711 9.24 37.81 -6.34
C LEU A 711 8.27 36.64 -6.54
N GLY A 712 7.33 36.41 -5.61
CA GLY A 712 6.29 35.39 -5.76
C GLY A 712 5.37 35.61 -6.95
N GLU A 713 5.16 36.87 -7.38
CA GLU A 713 4.41 37.21 -8.59
C GLU A 713 5.17 36.85 -9.89
N ARG A 714 6.50 36.77 -9.82
CA ARG A 714 7.36 36.58 -10.99
C ARG A 714 7.94 35.16 -11.09
N LEU A 715 8.07 34.48 -9.97
CA LEU A 715 8.71 33.17 -9.84
C LEU A 715 7.70 32.12 -9.42
N GLU A 716 7.13 31.39 -10.37
CA GLU A 716 6.17 30.31 -10.10
C GLU A 716 6.79 29.20 -9.24
N GLY A 717 8.08 28.95 -9.43
CA GLY A 717 8.83 27.95 -8.66
C GLY A 717 9.20 28.36 -7.24
N LEU A 718 8.95 29.61 -6.80
CA LEU A 718 9.24 30.07 -5.44
C LEU A 718 8.25 29.43 -4.45
N VAL A 719 8.79 28.71 -3.46
CA VAL A 719 8.05 28.08 -2.35
C VAL A 719 8.62 28.56 -1.03
N VAL A 720 7.78 28.99 -0.09
CA VAL A 720 8.22 29.52 1.21
C VAL A 720 7.81 28.55 2.33
N LEU A 721 8.76 28.22 3.19
CA LEU A 721 8.57 27.44 4.42
C LEU A 721 8.90 28.30 5.62
N ASP A 722 8.14 28.18 6.70
CA ASP A 722 8.37 28.95 7.94
C ASP A 722 8.22 28.06 9.18
N GLY A 723 9.03 28.34 10.19
CA GLY A 723 9.08 27.58 11.45
C GLY A 723 8.20 28.19 12.56
N ASP A 724 6.92 28.43 12.30
CA ASP A 724 5.92 29.03 13.23
C ASP A 724 6.27 30.48 13.69
N VAL A 725 6.98 31.20 12.85
CA VAL A 725 7.42 32.58 13.18
C VAL A 725 7.14 33.59 12.07
N LYS A 726 6.24 33.28 11.15
CA LYS A 726 5.89 34.09 9.95
C LYS A 726 5.56 35.56 10.23
N ASN A 727 5.02 35.88 11.40
CA ASN A 727 4.79 37.25 11.83
C ASN A 727 6.12 38.01 12.09
N SER A 728 7.13 37.29 12.55
CA SER A 728 8.45 37.82 12.90
C SER A 728 9.40 37.82 11.71
N THR A 729 9.45 36.76 10.92
CA THR A 729 10.23 36.65 9.68
C THR A 729 9.66 37.48 8.54
N ARG A 730 8.37 37.91 8.64
CA ARG A 730 7.60 38.63 7.65
C ARG A 730 7.20 37.83 6.42
N THR A 731 7.28 36.50 6.46
CA THR A 731 6.79 35.59 5.40
C THR A 731 5.25 35.58 5.33
N LYS A 732 4.55 36.13 6.34
CA LYS A 732 3.08 36.19 6.41
C LYS A 732 2.45 36.81 5.15
N GLY A 733 3.05 37.87 4.57
CA GLY A 733 2.55 38.50 3.35
C GLY A 733 2.55 37.54 2.16
N PHE A 734 3.60 36.71 2.03
CA PHE A 734 3.64 35.65 1.02
C PHE A 734 2.60 34.57 1.28
N ALA A 735 2.44 34.12 2.54
CA ALA A 735 1.42 33.14 2.90
C ALA A 735 -0.01 33.58 2.58
N GLU A 736 -0.31 34.88 2.75
CA GLU A 736 -1.63 35.45 2.43
C GLU A 736 -1.89 35.56 0.92
N GLN A 737 -0.85 35.83 0.12
CA GLN A 737 -0.98 36.04 -1.33
C GLN A 737 -0.82 34.74 -2.13
N PHE A 738 0.00 33.81 -1.66
CA PHE A 738 0.33 32.54 -2.32
C PHE A 738 0.18 31.34 -1.37
N PRO A 739 -1.03 31.09 -0.83
CA PRO A 739 -1.24 30.08 0.21
C PRO A 739 -0.89 28.66 -0.27
N GLU A 740 -0.98 28.35 -1.56
CA GLU A 740 -0.63 27.06 -2.14
C GLU A 740 0.88 26.81 -2.23
N ARG A 741 1.69 27.87 -2.15
CA ARG A 741 3.16 27.84 -2.20
C ARG A 741 3.82 28.18 -0.86
N PHE A 742 3.01 28.27 0.21
CA PHE A 742 3.47 28.50 1.57
C PHE A 742 3.19 27.30 2.45
N PHE A 743 4.21 26.82 3.17
CA PHE A 743 4.10 25.68 4.07
C PHE A 743 4.58 26.03 5.47
N GLU A 744 3.63 25.89 6.42
CA GLU A 744 3.94 26.02 7.83
C GLU A 744 4.57 24.73 8.35
N CYS A 745 5.82 24.81 8.81
CA CYS A 745 6.57 23.66 9.32
C CYS A 745 6.46 23.50 10.83
N GLN A 746 5.66 24.31 11.49
CA GLN A 746 5.58 24.34 12.95
C GLN A 746 6.97 24.55 13.59
N ILE A 747 7.18 24.08 14.82
CA ILE A 747 8.50 24.17 15.51
C ILE A 747 9.31 22.91 15.18
N ALA A 748 9.63 22.74 13.88
CA ALA A 748 10.29 21.56 13.33
C ALA A 748 11.37 21.96 12.29
N GLU A 749 12.41 22.61 12.75
CA GLU A 749 13.45 23.19 11.89
C GLU A 749 14.19 22.13 11.07
N GLN A 750 14.38 20.93 11.63
CA GLN A 750 15.01 19.82 10.92
C GLN A 750 14.18 19.40 9.72
N ASN A 751 12.89 19.12 9.93
CA ASN A 751 11.97 18.80 8.83
C ASN A 751 11.87 19.94 7.82
N MET A 752 11.82 21.19 8.26
CA MET A 752 11.77 22.38 7.38
C MET A 752 12.94 22.41 6.39
N ILE A 753 14.17 22.22 6.86
CA ILE A 753 15.36 22.22 6.01
C ILE A 753 15.39 20.99 5.09
N GLY A 754 15.01 19.80 5.59
CA GLY A 754 14.92 18.61 4.76
C GLY A 754 13.85 18.72 3.66
N ALA A 755 12.66 19.28 3.97
CA ALA A 755 11.62 19.55 2.99
C ALA A 755 12.07 20.61 1.96
N ALA A 756 12.78 21.65 2.39
CA ALA A 756 13.38 22.62 1.49
C ALA A 756 14.38 21.95 0.52
N LEU A 757 15.22 21.03 1.01
CA LEU A 757 16.12 20.25 0.17
C LEU A 757 15.35 19.40 -0.87
N GLY A 758 14.28 18.72 -0.46
CA GLY A 758 13.45 17.91 -1.36
C GLY A 758 12.78 18.74 -2.45
N LEU A 759 12.28 19.94 -2.10
CA LEU A 759 11.74 20.92 -3.06
C LEU A 759 12.81 21.37 -4.05
N ALA A 760 14.03 21.71 -3.56
CA ALA A 760 15.14 22.13 -4.41
C ALA A 760 15.59 21.01 -5.36
N ALA A 761 15.74 19.79 -4.87
CA ALA A 761 16.08 18.61 -5.68
C ALA A 761 15.03 18.31 -6.77
N SER A 762 13.79 18.73 -6.55
CA SER A 762 12.69 18.61 -7.52
C SER A 762 12.49 19.88 -8.38
N GLY A 763 13.47 20.79 -8.43
CA GLY A 763 13.49 21.95 -9.33
C GLY A 763 12.73 23.18 -8.82
N LYS A 764 12.25 23.19 -7.59
CA LYS A 764 11.67 24.39 -6.95
C LYS A 764 12.75 25.30 -6.40
N ARG A 765 12.37 26.54 -6.04
CA ARG A 765 13.21 27.53 -5.39
C ARG A 765 12.72 27.76 -3.94
N PRO A 766 13.05 26.89 -3.00
CA PRO A 766 12.58 27.02 -1.63
C PRO A 766 13.28 28.18 -0.92
N CYS A 767 12.48 28.86 -0.07
CA CYS A 767 12.95 29.81 0.92
C CYS A 767 12.48 29.31 2.30
N ALA A 768 13.41 28.85 3.12
CA ALA A 768 13.12 28.45 4.51
C ALA A 768 13.48 29.57 5.48
N ALA A 769 12.53 30.02 6.30
CA ALA A 769 12.69 31.16 7.19
C ALA A 769 12.37 30.78 8.66
N THR A 770 13.29 31.16 9.55
CA THR A 770 13.12 31.09 11.01
C THR A 770 14.05 32.09 11.70
N PHE A 771 14.22 32.01 13.02
CA PHE A 771 15.21 32.81 13.70
C PHE A 771 16.62 32.25 13.48
N ALA A 772 17.59 33.13 13.37
CA ALA A 772 19.00 32.76 13.18
C ALA A 772 19.48 31.78 14.25
N ALA A 773 19.09 32.00 15.51
CA ALA A 773 19.41 31.13 16.62
C ALA A 773 18.85 29.71 16.48
N PHE A 774 17.64 29.57 15.89
CA PHE A 774 16.96 28.27 15.79
C PHE A 774 17.49 27.41 14.65
N LEU A 775 18.16 27.99 13.66
CA LEU A 775 18.81 27.24 12.58
C LEU A 775 19.90 26.29 13.11
N THR A 776 20.43 26.53 14.31
CA THR A 776 21.40 25.63 14.95
C THR A 776 20.85 24.21 15.15
N ARG A 777 19.52 24.04 15.33
CA ARG A 777 18.86 22.71 15.40
C ARG A 777 18.95 21.93 14.11
N ALA A 778 18.97 22.61 12.97
CA ALA A 778 18.98 22.00 11.65
C ALA A 778 20.39 21.98 11.01
N PHE A 779 21.47 22.19 11.77
CA PHE A 779 22.80 22.33 11.18
C PHE A 779 23.25 21.08 10.43
N ASP A 780 22.95 19.87 10.92
CA ASP A 780 23.27 18.64 10.21
C ASP A 780 22.48 18.51 8.88
N PHE A 781 21.23 18.95 8.87
CA PHE A 781 20.42 19.00 7.64
C PHE A 781 21.01 19.97 6.60
N LEU A 782 21.53 21.12 7.04
CA LEU A 782 22.24 22.07 6.18
C LEU A 782 23.54 21.47 5.63
N ARG A 783 24.30 20.77 6.48
CA ARG A 783 25.50 20.03 6.06
C ARG A 783 25.18 18.98 5.01
N MET A 784 24.09 18.23 5.18
CA MET A 784 23.66 17.22 4.19
C MET A 784 23.09 17.85 2.94
N ALA A 785 22.44 19.02 3.03
CA ALA A 785 21.98 19.76 1.86
C ALA A 785 23.18 20.20 0.98
N GLN A 786 24.33 20.56 1.57
CA GLN A 786 25.57 20.82 0.83
C GLN A 786 26.03 19.56 0.07
N HIS A 787 26.07 18.39 0.73
CA HIS A 787 26.47 17.13 0.10
C HIS A 787 25.46 16.68 -0.95
N SER A 788 24.23 17.11 -0.82
CA SER A 788 23.15 16.89 -1.81
C SER A 788 23.24 17.85 -3.01
N ARG A 789 24.20 18.79 -3.01
CA ARG A 789 24.38 19.77 -4.10
C ARG A 789 23.08 20.52 -4.44
N ALA A 790 22.33 20.95 -3.37
CA ALA A 790 21.06 21.65 -3.54
C ALA A 790 21.19 22.77 -4.60
N PRO A 791 20.41 22.75 -5.70
CA PRO A 791 20.65 23.65 -6.82
C PRO A 791 20.31 25.10 -6.53
N HIS A 792 19.24 25.34 -5.74
CA HIS A 792 18.81 26.66 -5.28
C HIS A 792 18.09 26.51 -3.94
N MET A 793 18.61 27.12 -2.88
CA MET A 793 18.01 27.04 -1.55
C MET A 793 18.34 28.30 -0.75
N LEU A 794 17.33 29.15 -0.52
CA LEU A 794 17.46 30.33 0.33
C LEU A 794 17.09 29.98 1.76
N ILE A 795 17.99 30.27 2.70
CA ILE A 795 17.75 30.19 4.14
C ILE A 795 17.77 31.60 4.72
N CYS A 796 16.67 32.05 5.33
CA CYS A 796 16.61 33.32 6.01
C CYS A 796 16.66 33.16 7.53
N GLY A 797 17.72 33.64 8.13
CA GLY A 797 17.86 33.74 9.59
C GLY A 797 17.48 35.13 10.07
N SER A 798 16.31 35.25 10.69
CA SER A 798 15.86 36.51 11.28
C SER A 798 16.28 36.65 12.75
N HIS A 799 16.11 37.83 13.33
CA HIS A 799 16.44 38.08 14.73
C HIS A 799 17.91 37.78 15.09
N ALA A 800 18.82 38.10 14.18
CA ALA A 800 20.22 37.87 14.39
C ALA A 800 20.87 38.98 15.26
N GLY A 801 21.91 38.59 15.99
CA GLY A 801 22.75 39.48 16.78
C GLY A 801 22.17 39.87 18.15
N VAL A 802 22.95 40.67 18.91
CA VAL A 802 22.49 41.21 20.21
C VAL A 802 21.45 42.32 20.07
N SER A 803 21.32 42.90 18.87
CA SER A 803 20.42 44.01 18.57
C SER A 803 18.94 43.63 18.64
N ILE A 804 18.60 42.36 18.82
CA ILE A 804 17.20 41.95 19.07
C ILE A 804 16.66 42.41 20.42
N GLY A 805 17.58 42.63 21.39
CA GLY A 805 17.24 43.32 22.62
C GLY A 805 16.67 42.43 23.74
N GLN A 806 15.43 42.69 24.14
CA GLN A 806 14.86 42.21 25.40
C GLN A 806 14.63 40.69 25.44
N ASP A 807 14.53 40.02 24.31
CA ASP A 807 14.27 38.59 24.21
C ASP A 807 15.37 37.74 24.84
N GLY A 808 16.58 38.29 24.89
CA GLY A 808 17.71 37.69 25.61
C GLY A 808 18.51 36.65 24.87
N PRO A 809 19.46 35.99 25.53
CA PRO A 809 20.52 35.20 24.90
C PRO A 809 19.98 34.01 24.04
N SER A 810 18.95 33.37 24.50
CA SER A 810 18.37 32.19 23.80
C SER A 810 17.80 32.48 22.42
N GLN A 811 17.54 33.75 22.13
CA GLN A 811 16.97 34.21 20.87
C GLN A 811 17.97 34.93 19.96
N MET A 812 19.19 35.21 20.48
CA MET A 812 20.22 35.92 19.76
C MET A 812 21.00 34.95 18.85
N GLY A 813 20.92 35.12 17.53
CA GLY A 813 21.78 34.41 16.60
C GLY A 813 23.15 35.00 16.59
N LEU A 814 24.13 34.33 17.22
CA LEU A 814 25.53 34.78 17.37
C LEU A 814 26.53 33.76 16.76
N GLU A 815 26.06 32.59 16.36
CA GLU A 815 26.84 31.51 15.79
C GLU A 815 26.51 31.27 14.31
N ASP A 816 25.48 31.91 13.80
CA ASP A 816 24.86 31.68 12.50
C ASP A 816 25.83 31.93 11.32
N ILE A 817 26.57 33.06 11.32
CA ILE A 817 27.57 33.34 10.28
C ILE A 817 28.68 32.28 10.31
N ALA A 818 29.19 31.93 11.50
CA ALA A 818 30.21 30.90 11.67
C ALA A 818 29.75 29.54 11.13
N MET A 819 28.53 29.15 11.46
CA MET A 819 27.88 27.89 11.03
C MET A 819 27.82 27.79 9.50
N PHE A 820 27.30 28.82 8.83
CA PHE A 820 27.21 28.80 7.35
C PHE A 820 28.60 29.00 6.69
N ARG A 821 29.51 29.75 7.30
CA ARG A 821 30.90 29.87 6.78
C ARG A 821 31.66 28.55 6.82
N ALA A 822 31.37 27.68 7.79
CA ALA A 822 31.99 26.34 7.90
C ALA A 822 31.56 25.38 6.78
N LEU A 823 30.49 25.62 6.09
CA LEU A 823 30.01 24.84 4.97
C LEU A 823 30.57 25.39 3.66
N ASP A 824 31.37 24.64 2.90
CA ASP A 824 32.10 25.13 1.71
C ASP A 824 31.21 25.73 0.64
N ALA A 825 30.13 25.02 0.26
CA ALA A 825 29.25 25.39 -0.85
C ALA A 825 28.09 26.31 -0.42
N THR A 826 28.36 27.26 0.51
CA THR A 826 27.32 28.21 0.95
C THR A 826 27.74 29.65 0.69
N THR A 827 26.74 30.49 0.44
CA THR A 827 26.85 31.94 0.37
C THR A 827 26.26 32.57 1.62
N VAL A 828 26.89 33.62 2.17
CA VAL A 828 26.43 34.34 3.37
C VAL A 828 26.28 35.84 3.04
N LEU A 829 25.03 36.33 3.15
CA LEU A 829 24.67 37.72 2.85
C LEU A 829 24.09 38.40 4.10
N TYR A 830 24.51 39.63 4.38
CA TYR A 830 24.04 40.40 5.55
C TYR A 830 23.74 41.85 5.17
N PRO A 831 22.50 42.17 4.71
CA PRO A 831 22.09 43.51 4.35
C PRO A 831 22.04 44.45 5.56
N CYS A 832 22.39 45.74 5.35
CA CYS A 832 22.37 46.75 6.41
C CYS A 832 21.07 47.61 6.41
N ASP A 833 20.34 47.70 5.29
CA ASP A 833 19.11 48.48 5.17
C ASP A 833 18.05 47.78 4.28
N ALA A 834 16.91 48.45 4.09
CA ALA A 834 15.79 47.90 3.36
C ALA A 834 16.09 47.70 1.83
N VAL A 835 16.83 48.63 1.22
CA VAL A 835 17.18 48.53 -0.20
C VAL A 835 18.11 47.34 -0.45
N SER A 836 19.18 47.24 0.35
CA SER A 836 20.10 46.11 0.27
C SER A 836 19.41 44.77 0.60
N ALA A 837 18.44 44.74 1.55
CA ALA A 837 17.68 43.53 1.87
C ALA A 837 16.81 43.05 0.71
N GLU A 838 16.03 43.93 0.04
CA GLU A 838 15.22 43.50 -1.12
C GLU A 838 16.10 43.04 -2.29
N ARG A 839 17.17 43.80 -2.61
CA ARG A 839 18.11 43.47 -3.68
C ARG A 839 18.86 42.15 -3.44
N LEU A 840 19.33 41.94 -2.23
CA LEU A 840 20.04 40.70 -1.87
C LEU A 840 19.10 39.51 -1.74
N THR A 841 17.83 39.70 -1.38
CA THR A 841 16.83 38.62 -1.43
C THR A 841 16.62 38.16 -2.88
N GLN A 842 16.49 39.10 -3.83
CA GLN A 842 16.40 38.73 -5.25
C GLN A 842 17.68 38.01 -5.73
N ALA A 843 18.86 38.58 -5.40
CA ALA A 843 20.14 37.98 -5.78
C ALA A 843 20.31 36.56 -5.20
N ALA A 844 19.91 36.35 -3.95
CA ALA A 844 19.96 35.07 -3.25
C ALA A 844 19.09 34.00 -3.91
N LEU A 845 17.85 34.31 -4.32
CA LEU A 845 16.95 33.38 -5.00
C LEU A 845 17.42 33.02 -6.42
N MET A 846 18.22 33.90 -7.05
CA MET A 846 18.80 33.64 -8.37
C MET A 846 20.18 32.96 -8.29
N HIS A 847 20.81 32.97 -7.13
CA HIS A 847 22.13 32.39 -6.94
C HIS A 847 22.05 30.87 -6.82
N PRO A 848 22.92 30.10 -7.48
CA PRO A 848 22.93 28.63 -7.32
C PRO A 848 23.49 28.24 -5.93
N GLY A 849 23.03 27.07 -5.46
CA GLY A 849 23.46 26.49 -4.19
C GLY A 849 22.68 27.03 -2.99
N ILE A 850 23.28 26.92 -1.82
CA ILE A 850 22.66 27.34 -0.55
C ILE A 850 23.08 28.76 -0.23
N VAL A 851 22.10 29.66 -0.08
CA VAL A 851 22.34 31.06 0.32
C VAL A 851 21.72 31.30 1.70
N TYR A 852 22.52 31.76 2.62
CA TYR A 852 22.08 32.27 3.91
C TYR A 852 21.92 33.78 3.86
N LEU A 853 20.71 34.29 4.10
CA LEU A 853 20.40 35.69 4.20
C LEU A 853 20.10 36.04 5.68
N ARG A 854 20.94 36.88 6.30
CA ARG A 854 20.83 37.30 7.68
C ARG A 854 20.01 38.57 7.79
N THR A 855 18.94 38.55 8.59
CA THR A 855 18.09 39.76 8.81
C THR A 855 17.93 40.11 10.28
N THR A 856 17.64 41.36 10.58
CA THR A 856 17.55 41.88 11.94
C THR A 856 16.14 42.36 12.30
N ARG A 857 15.86 42.38 13.59
CA ARG A 857 14.54 42.80 14.14
C ARG A 857 14.36 44.33 14.11
N GLY A 858 15.37 45.08 14.47
CA GLY A 858 15.37 46.55 14.62
C GLY A 858 15.17 47.25 13.28
N LYS A 859 14.57 48.41 13.30
CA LYS A 859 14.56 49.28 12.14
C LYS A 859 15.92 49.94 12.00
N THR A 860 16.36 50.10 10.74
CA THR A 860 17.60 50.85 10.40
C THR A 860 17.24 51.94 9.38
N PRO A 861 17.96 53.05 9.37
CA PRO A 861 17.80 54.06 8.33
C PRO A 861 18.19 53.51 6.96
N VAL A 862 17.44 53.85 5.94
CA VAL A 862 17.77 53.53 4.54
C VAL A 862 18.88 54.47 4.09
N ILE A 863 20.04 53.90 3.78
CA ILE A 863 21.23 54.63 3.33
C ILE A 863 21.48 54.57 1.84
N TYR A 864 20.94 53.57 1.17
CA TYR A 864 21.07 53.37 -0.26
C TYR A 864 19.92 53.96 -1.06
N GLY A 865 20.16 54.38 -2.29
CA GLY A 865 19.09 54.72 -3.21
C GLY A 865 18.44 53.51 -3.82
N PRO A 866 17.18 53.59 -4.30
CA PRO A 866 16.45 52.48 -4.86
C PRO A 866 17.12 51.87 -6.12
N GLU A 867 17.96 52.59 -6.80
CA GLU A 867 18.68 52.18 -8.04
C GLU A 867 19.95 51.36 -7.73
N GLU A 868 20.37 51.29 -6.47
CA GLU A 868 21.57 50.57 -6.10
C GLU A 868 21.49 49.09 -6.40
N GLN A 869 22.62 48.53 -6.89
CA GLN A 869 22.75 47.13 -7.26
C GLN A 869 23.66 46.42 -6.27
N PHE A 870 23.30 45.18 -5.93
CA PHE A 870 24.03 44.34 -5.04
C PHE A 870 24.29 42.98 -5.67
N GLY A 871 25.54 42.61 -5.84
CA GLY A 871 25.94 41.30 -6.37
C GLY A 871 26.57 40.42 -5.29
N VAL A 872 26.39 39.11 -5.38
CA VAL A 872 27.07 38.15 -4.52
C VAL A 872 28.59 38.32 -4.69
N GLY A 873 29.33 38.37 -3.58
CA GLY A 873 30.77 38.57 -3.56
C GLY A 873 31.22 40.06 -3.63
N GLY A 874 30.25 40.98 -3.57
CA GLY A 874 30.54 42.41 -3.58
C GLY A 874 30.55 43.06 -2.19
N SER A 875 30.95 44.31 -2.15
CA SER A 875 30.88 45.24 -1.03
C SER A 875 30.54 46.63 -1.51
N LYS A 876 30.26 47.58 -0.59
CA LYS A 876 30.10 49.00 -0.91
C LYS A 876 31.04 49.85 -0.08
N THR A 877 31.86 50.69 -0.74
CA THR A 877 32.66 51.75 -0.04
C THR A 877 31.74 52.95 0.15
N LEU A 878 31.40 53.24 1.41
CA LEU A 878 30.44 54.27 1.79
C LEU A 878 31.13 55.61 2.05
N ALA A 879 32.38 55.60 2.48
CA ALA A 879 33.25 56.75 2.67
C ALA A 879 34.69 56.37 2.29
N GLU A 880 35.37 57.24 1.55
CA GLU A 880 36.76 57.06 1.10
C GLU A 880 37.42 58.40 0.85
N SER A 881 38.69 58.51 1.27
CA SER A 881 39.57 59.60 0.91
C SER A 881 41.03 59.12 0.73
N ASP A 882 41.85 59.87 0.01
CA ASP A 882 43.31 59.56 -0.17
C ASP A 882 44.13 59.65 1.12
N GLU A 883 43.55 60.20 2.20
CA GLU A 883 44.22 60.42 3.47
C GLU A 883 43.65 59.54 4.60
N ASP A 884 42.95 58.44 4.26
CA ASP A 884 42.37 57.58 5.24
C ASP A 884 43.43 56.82 6.07
N ALA A 885 43.40 57.05 7.38
CA ALA A 885 44.34 56.44 8.30
C ALA A 885 43.96 55.02 8.71
N LEU A 886 42.65 54.66 8.66
CA LEU A 886 42.10 53.35 9.07
C LEU A 886 40.90 53.02 8.20
N THR A 887 40.65 51.71 7.94
CA THR A 887 39.39 51.24 7.32
C THR A 887 38.50 50.60 8.38
N LEU A 888 37.24 51.03 8.45
CA LEU A 888 36.17 50.38 9.18
C LEU A 888 35.39 49.44 8.25
N VAL A 889 35.41 48.13 8.51
CA VAL A 889 34.66 47.11 7.77
C VAL A 889 33.51 46.65 8.62
N ALA A 890 32.28 46.81 8.16
CA ALA A 890 31.07 46.42 8.89
C ALA A 890 30.09 45.65 7.97
N ALA A 891 29.12 44.98 8.54
CA ALA A 891 28.01 44.36 7.80
C ALA A 891 26.72 44.44 8.62
N GLY A 892 25.58 44.51 7.91
CA GLY A 892 24.29 44.63 8.54
C GLY A 892 24.15 45.84 9.46
N ILE A 893 23.63 45.67 10.67
CA ILE A 893 23.32 46.76 11.60
C ILE A 893 24.55 47.56 12.02
N THR A 894 25.74 46.95 12.05
CA THR A 894 26.95 47.61 12.48
C THR A 894 27.47 48.65 11.47
N VAL A 895 26.98 48.63 10.23
CA VAL A 895 27.31 49.65 9.21
C VAL A 895 26.88 51.03 9.66
N HIS A 896 25.70 51.15 10.28
CA HIS A 896 25.17 52.43 10.76
C HIS A 896 26.03 53.01 11.88
N ALA A 897 26.41 52.19 12.86
CA ALA A 897 27.32 52.62 13.93
C ALA A 897 28.73 52.98 13.41
N ALA A 898 29.18 52.29 12.35
CA ALA A 898 30.49 52.59 11.73
C ALA A 898 30.44 53.95 10.96
N LEU A 899 29.32 54.27 10.28
CA LEU A 899 29.13 55.56 9.61
C LEU A 899 29.06 56.71 10.63
N GLU A 900 28.33 56.51 11.73
CA GLU A 900 28.25 57.51 12.81
C GLU A 900 29.64 57.74 13.48
N ALA A 901 30.36 56.66 13.76
CA ALA A 901 31.72 56.73 14.27
C ALA A 901 32.68 57.42 13.27
N HIS A 902 32.57 57.15 11.97
CA HIS A 902 33.33 57.85 10.92
C HIS A 902 33.11 59.37 10.97
N ALA A 903 31.86 59.85 11.11
CA ALA A 903 31.53 61.24 11.19
C ALA A 903 32.19 61.93 12.44
N HIS A 904 32.12 61.27 13.61
CA HIS A 904 32.76 61.77 14.84
C HIS A 904 34.29 61.78 14.74
N LEU A 905 34.89 60.72 14.12
CA LEU A 905 36.35 60.63 13.93
C LEU A 905 36.83 61.72 12.96
N LEU A 906 36.06 62.02 11.92
CA LEU A 906 36.40 63.09 10.97
C LEU A 906 36.42 64.48 11.66
N GLU A 907 35.49 64.75 12.57
CA GLU A 907 35.44 65.96 13.39
C GLU A 907 36.69 66.09 14.29
N GLN A 908 37.24 64.94 14.72
CA GLN A 908 38.45 64.86 15.52
C GLN A 908 39.74 64.82 14.71
N GLY A 909 39.65 64.89 13.38
CA GLY A 909 40.80 64.95 12.47
C GLY A 909 41.33 63.59 12.05
N LEU A 910 40.64 62.46 12.41
CA LEU A 910 40.99 61.09 11.96
C LEU A 910 40.07 60.71 10.75
N ARG A 911 40.67 60.62 9.57
CA ARG A 911 39.99 60.18 8.38
C ARG A 911 39.92 58.66 8.35
N THR A 912 38.74 58.09 8.05
CA THR A 912 38.52 56.64 7.97
C THR A 912 37.78 56.27 6.70
N ARG A 913 38.14 55.15 6.10
CA ARG A 913 37.28 54.50 5.04
C ARG A 913 36.22 53.68 5.70
N VAL A 914 34.99 53.63 5.13
CA VAL A 914 33.93 52.78 5.62
C VAL A 914 33.48 51.85 4.52
N ILE A 915 33.48 50.53 4.76
CA ILE A 915 33.08 49.49 3.81
C ILE A 915 31.94 48.69 4.44
N ASP A 916 30.78 48.62 3.70
CA ASP A 916 29.75 47.66 3.95
C ASP A 916 30.08 46.35 3.24
N ALA A 917 30.47 45.35 3.99
CA ALA A 917 30.81 44.02 3.53
C ALA A 917 29.56 43.12 3.54
N TYR A 918 28.48 43.53 2.84
CA TYR A 918 27.20 42.79 2.82
C TYR A 918 27.30 41.36 2.33
N SER A 919 28.32 41.00 1.54
CA SER A 919 28.67 39.63 1.18
C SER A 919 29.79 39.15 2.10
N VAL A 920 29.41 38.37 3.12
CA VAL A 920 30.36 37.83 4.10
C VAL A 920 31.06 36.58 3.55
N LYS A 921 30.42 35.88 2.65
CA LYS A 921 30.96 34.71 1.89
C LYS A 921 30.22 34.58 0.56
N PRO A 922 30.94 34.67 -0.58
CA PRO A 922 32.34 35.08 -0.69
C PRO A 922 32.52 36.56 -0.33
N LEU A 923 33.70 36.96 0.14
CA LEU A 923 34.07 38.35 0.38
C LEU A 923 34.51 39.04 -0.91
N ASP A 924 34.39 40.39 -0.94
CA ASP A 924 35.03 41.25 -1.94
C ASP A 924 36.51 41.40 -1.58
N VAL A 925 37.30 40.39 -1.96
CA VAL A 925 38.71 40.32 -1.61
C VAL A 925 39.51 41.50 -2.20
N GLN A 926 39.17 41.97 -3.39
CA GLN A 926 39.89 43.06 -4.05
C GLN A 926 39.74 44.38 -3.28
N THR A 927 38.52 44.76 -2.89
CA THR A 927 38.25 45.95 -2.12
C THR A 927 38.93 45.89 -0.73
N LEU A 928 38.88 44.75 -0.07
CA LEU A 928 39.49 44.55 1.24
C LEU A 928 41.04 44.57 1.16
N GLN A 929 41.65 43.98 0.14
CA GLN A 929 43.12 44.07 -0.07
C GLN A 929 43.56 45.49 -0.37
N ARG A 930 42.84 46.23 -1.16
CA ARG A 930 43.09 47.65 -1.41
C ARG A 930 43.04 48.45 -0.10
N ALA A 931 41.97 48.25 0.69
CA ALA A 931 41.80 48.89 2.01
C ALA A 931 42.97 48.57 2.97
N ALA A 932 43.36 47.31 3.07
CA ALA A 932 44.45 46.90 3.98
C ALA A 932 45.83 47.43 3.57
N THR A 933 46.05 47.73 2.30
CA THR A 933 47.31 48.22 1.78
C THR A 933 47.40 49.77 1.75
N GLU A 934 46.26 50.42 1.58
CA GLU A 934 46.16 51.89 1.46
C GLU A 934 46.01 52.58 2.83
N THR A 935 45.50 51.90 3.85
CA THR A 935 45.29 52.45 5.19
C THR A 935 46.15 51.76 6.25
N GLY A 936 46.30 52.37 7.45
CA GLY A 936 47.13 51.86 8.54
C GLY A 936 46.65 50.59 9.21
N GLY A 937 45.44 50.09 8.81
CA GLY A 937 44.86 48.88 9.32
C GLY A 937 43.37 48.79 8.99
N VAL A 938 42.81 47.61 9.29
CA VAL A 938 41.38 47.31 9.10
C VAL A 938 40.77 46.96 10.45
N LEU A 939 39.76 47.72 10.89
CA LEU A 939 38.93 47.42 12.07
C LEU A 939 37.60 46.81 11.58
N VAL A 940 37.36 45.56 11.91
CA VAL A 940 36.13 44.84 11.56
C VAL A 940 35.14 44.89 12.71
N ILE A 941 33.90 45.28 12.41
CA ILE A 941 32.81 45.47 13.38
C ILE A 941 31.66 44.50 13.03
N GLU A 942 31.34 43.60 13.93
CA GLU A 942 30.30 42.58 13.66
C GLU A 942 29.36 42.32 14.84
N ASP A 943 28.09 42.27 14.60
CA ASP A 943 27.04 41.85 15.56
C ASP A 943 26.91 40.30 15.56
N HIS A 944 28.00 39.63 15.89
CA HIS A 944 28.19 38.19 15.90
C HIS A 944 29.30 37.82 16.85
N ASN A 945 29.44 36.58 17.28
CA ASN A 945 30.61 36.12 18.01
C ASN A 945 31.90 36.46 17.22
N ARG A 946 32.96 36.85 17.93
CA ARG A 946 34.25 37.12 17.30
C ARG A 946 34.84 35.92 16.59
N ASN A 947 34.54 34.70 17.09
CA ASN A 947 35.05 33.47 16.52
C ASN A 947 34.20 33.04 15.33
N GLY A 948 34.83 32.85 14.17
CA GLY A 948 34.18 32.33 12.97
C GLY A 948 33.33 33.33 12.16
N GLY A 949 33.21 34.60 12.62
CA GLY A 949 32.42 35.64 12.00
C GLY A 949 33.12 36.36 10.83
N LEU A 950 32.67 37.60 10.57
CA LEU A 950 33.21 38.47 9.50
C LEU A 950 34.68 38.81 9.78
N GLY A 951 35.03 39.08 11.04
CA GLY A 951 36.40 39.42 11.41
C GLY A 951 37.43 38.35 11.03
N ASP A 952 37.15 37.12 11.36
CA ASP A 952 37.98 35.98 10.95
C ASP A 952 38.03 35.80 9.44
N ALA A 953 36.92 36.03 8.74
CA ALA A 953 36.84 35.98 7.27
C ALA A 953 37.78 37.02 6.63
N VAL A 954 37.71 38.26 7.09
CA VAL A 954 38.57 39.37 6.62
C VAL A 954 40.04 39.11 6.96
N ALA A 955 40.34 38.71 8.22
CA ALA A 955 41.70 38.41 8.64
C ALA A 955 42.37 37.30 7.81
N ALA A 956 41.62 36.27 7.42
CA ALA A 956 42.14 35.21 6.54
C ALA A 956 42.56 35.73 5.16
N GLN A 957 41.90 36.76 4.62
CA GLN A 957 42.17 37.32 3.29
C GLN A 957 43.25 38.40 3.28
N VAL A 958 43.27 39.26 4.31
CA VAL A 958 44.12 40.47 4.28
C VAL A 958 45.12 40.57 5.42
N GLY A 959 45.14 39.64 6.41
CA GLY A 959 46.01 39.68 7.59
C GLY A 959 47.51 39.63 7.29
N ARG A 960 47.92 39.28 6.06
CA ARG A 960 49.32 39.33 5.59
C ARG A 960 49.68 40.66 4.94
N LEU A 961 48.67 41.49 4.61
CA LEU A 961 48.82 42.77 3.89
C LEU A 961 48.74 43.95 4.86
N GLY A 962 48.03 43.86 5.94
CA GLY A 962 47.82 44.91 6.90
C GLY A 962 47.40 44.38 8.27
N ARG A 963 47.39 45.27 9.28
CA ARG A 963 46.85 44.92 10.62
C ARG A 963 45.35 44.76 10.58
N VAL A 964 44.80 43.70 11.18
CA VAL A 964 43.36 43.47 11.33
C VAL A 964 43.01 43.46 12.81
N PHE A 965 42.04 44.30 13.15
CA PHE A 965 41.45 44.38 14.49
C PHE A 965 39.97 43.98 14.42
N GLN A 966 39.44 43.44 15.51
CA GLN A 966 38.06 42.91 15.52
C GLN A 966 37.31 43.41 16.76
N LEU A 967 36.11 43.99 16.49
CA LEU A 967 35.04 44.23 17.45
C LEU A 967 33.90 43.28 17.14
N GLY A 968 33.56 42.43 18.09
CA GLY A 968 32.46 41.49 17.99
C GLY A 968 31.89 41.16 19.37
N VAL A 969 30.78 40.49 19.40
CA VAL A 969 30.18 40.05 20.65
C VAL A 969 31.14 39.16 21.44
N SER A 970 31.39 39.53 22.68
CA SER A 970 32.25 38.79 23.59
C SER A 970 31.63 38.70 24.98
N GLY A 971 31.86 37.58 25.68
CA GLY A 971 31.19 37.29 26.94
C GLY A 971 29.71 36.89 26.74
N GLU A 972 29.02 36.63 27.83
CA GLU A 972 27.65 36.21 27.82
C GLU A 972 26.71 37.39 27.59
N PRO A 973 25.83 37.35 26.57
CA PRO A 973 24.86 38.37 26.33
C PRO A 973 23.74 38.33 27.37
N HIS A 974 23.02 39.43 27.52
CA HIS A 974 21.92 39.61 28.46
C HIS A 974 20.69 40.20 27.79
N SER A 975 19.54 40.20 28.45
CA SER A 975 18.40 41.00 28.06
C SER A 975 18.66 42.48 28.33
N GLY A 976 18.27 43.34 27.38
CA GLY A 976 18.44 44.78 27.49
C GLY A 976 17.81 45.51 26.30
N THR A 977 17.93 46.85 26.27
CA THR A 977 17.61 47.54 25.03
C THR A 977 18.70 47.33 23.98
N PRO A 978 18.39 47.37 22.65
CA PRO A 978 19.42 47.27 21.61
C PRO A 978 20.63 48.17 21.84
N ALA A 979 20.40 49.44 22.20
CA ALA A 979 21.49 50.39 22.46
C ALA A 979 22.34 49.99 23.66
N GLN A 980 21.77 49.49 24.76
CA GLN A 980 22.51 49.02 25.92
C GLN A 980 23.39 47.82 25.59
N LEU A 981 22.87 46.90 24.74
CA LEU A 981 23.61 45.70 24.36
C LEU A 981 24.72 46.00 23.37
N LEU A 982 24.49 46.88 22.38
CA LEU A 982 25.53 47.34 21.46
C LEU A 982 26.69 48.04 22.24
N GLU A 983 26.37 48.96 23.20
CA GLU A 983 27.39 49.59 24.05
C GLU A 983 28.13 48.56 24.95
N ARG A 984 27.39 47.65 25.59
CA ARG A 984 27.99 46.60 26.43
C ARG A 984 28.98 45.75 25.66
N HIS A 985 28.69 45.43 24.42
CA HIS A 985 29.55 44.62 23.58
C HIS A 985 30.51 45.44 22.69
N ARG A 986 30.61 46.74 22.93
CA ARG A 986 31.53 47.68 22.25
C ARG A 986 31.23 47.80 20.74
N LEU A 987 29.97 47.71 20.35
CA LEU A 987 29.48 47.84 18.97
C LEU A 987 28.71 49.17 18.76
N SER A 988 28.62 50.06 19.74
CA SER A 988 28.07 51.41 19.57
C SER A 988 29.08 52.31 18.85
N SER A 989 28.61 53.42 18.25
CA SER A 989 29.45 54.40 17.55
C SER A 989 30.55 54.95 18.45
N ASP A 990 30.25 55.30 19.71
CA ASP A 990 31.24 55.74 20.70
C ASP A 990 32.31 54.69 21.02
N ALA A 991 31.92 53.43 21.06
CA ALA A 991 32.87 52.35 21.31
C ALA A 991 33.79 52.08 20.09
N ILE A 992 33.20 52.15 18.87
CA ILE A 992 33.96 52.04 17.62
C ILE A 992 34.95 53.19 17.50
N GLU A 993 34.54 54.42 17.82
CA GLU A 993 35.38 55.60 17.82
C GLU A 993 36.58 55.42 18.78
N ARG A 994 36.34 55.05 20.03
CA ARG A 994 37.39 54.77 21.01
C ARG A 994 38.39 53.73 20.51
N GLU A 995 37.94 52.65 19.91
CA GLU A 995 38.83 51.61 19.39
C GLU A 995 39.60 52.06 18.16
N ALA A 996 38.91 52.79 17.22
CA ALA A 996 39.55 53.33 16.03
C ALA A 996 40.68 54.31 16.39
N MET A 997 40.47 55.18 17.36
CA MET A 997 41.50 56.10 17.88
C MET A 997 42.70 55.35 18.53
N ALA A 998 42.39 54.27 19.28
CA ALA A 998 43.45 53.48 19.93
C ALA A 998 44.26 52.65 18.91
N VAL A 999 43.66 52.24 17.83
CA VAL A 999 44.26 51.43 16.72
C VAL A 999 45.07 52.35 15.80
N ALA A 1000 44.60 53.55 15.53
CA ALA A 1000 45.31 54.55 14.71
C ALA A 1000 46.48 55.21 15.37
N ALA A 1001 46.50 55.27 16.73
CA ALA A 1001 47.61 55.77 17.53
C ALA A 1001 48.78 54.74 17.62
#